data_9199deb400bfa10ec59bf57c71076436
#
_entry.id   9199deb400bfa10ec59bf57c71076436
#
_cell.length_a   1.000
_cell.length_b   1.000
_cell.length_c   1.000
_cell.angle_alpha   90.00
_cell.angle_beta   90.00
_cell.angle_gamma   90.00
#
_symmetry.space_group_name_H-M   'P 1'
#
loop_
_entity.id
_entity.type
_entity.pdbx_description
1 polymer ?
#
loop_
_entity_poly.entity_id
_entity_poly.type
_entity_poly.pdbx_seq_one_letter_code
_entity_poly.pdbx_strand_id
1 'polypeptide(L)'
;QPMSMVLPAVVGFKLHGTLRDGVTATDLVLTVTQMLRKHGVVGKFVEFYGRGMEELALADRATIANMAPEYGATAGFFPVDHITLEYLKMTGREDETVSTIEAYLRANKMFVDYNEPKIEPTYSSYIELDLGDVEPCISGPKRPHDRVTLKDMKTDWHACLENKIGFKGYGIPKDLQNRVVKFDFHGRTAELKHGTVVIAAITSCTNTSNPTVMIASGLVAKKAYELGLEVKPWIKTSLAPGSGVVTKYLLRSGLLKYLSDLGFNLVGYGCTTCIGNSGDLDQIVADEITENDIIAAAVLSGNRNFEGRIHPLTQANYLASPPLVVVYALAGTVDINFEEEPIGTGKGNRPIFLRDIWPSSEEVSEIVHSNVLVDMFKSTYEVITKGNPMWNQLVVPTADVYSWDPNSTYIREPPFFKGMSMDPPGPHSIKDAYCLLSFGDCVTTDHISPAGSIHKDSPAAKYLVGHSVKHRDFNSYGSRRGNYEVMMRGTFGNIRIVNKLLDGEPGPKTIHIPTREKLYVYDAAMRYKNDGQDTIVLAGSEYGTGSSRDWDAKGTMLLQGVKAVIAKSFERIHRSNLVGMGVIPLCFKSGEDMDSIGLTGQEQYTIHLPSSIHEMQPGQDIVVTTSTRKSFTCTLRFDTEVELSYFDHGRILQYLMRKLINSAR
;
A
#
# COMPACT_ATOMS: atom_id res chain seq x y z
N GLN A 1 -19.03 -4.92 17.17
CA GLN A 1 -19.99 -5.84 16.54
C GLN A 1 -19.24 -7.05 15.98
N PRO A 2 -19.75 -8.29 16.15
CA PRO A 2 -19.16 -9.47 15.53
C PRO A 2 -19.12 -9.33 14.02
N MET A 3 -17.98 -9.66 13.42
CA MET A 3 -17.85 -9.76 11.98
C MET A 3 -18.00 -11.23 11.58
N SER A 4 -18.76 -11.48 10.52
CA SER A 4 -18.85 -12.80 9.91
C SER A 4 -17.76 -12.95 8.84
N MET A 5 -17.10 -14.11 8.84
CA MET A 5 -16.13 -14.47 7.80
C MET A 5 -16.20 -15.97 7.52
N VAL A 6 -15.86 -16.35 6.32
CA VAL A 6 -15.62 -17.77 6.00
C VAL A 6 -14.41 -18.25 6.79
N LEU A 7 -14.50 -19.41 7.40
CA LEU A 7 -13.38 -20.00 8.14
C LEU A 7 -12.20 -20.19 7.18
N PRO A 8 -11.08 -19.46 7.39
CA PRO A 8 -9.97 -19.49 6.44
C PRO A 8 -9.16 -20.77 6.56
N ALA A 9 -8.59 -21.23 5.46
CA ALA A 9 -7.50 -22.20 5.50
C ALA A 9 -6.26 -21.58 6.17
N VAL A 10 -5.45 -22.39 6.80
CA VAL A 10 -4.20 -21.97 7.44
C VAL A 10 -3.01 -22.54 6.67
N VAL A 11 -2.11 -21.65 6.27
CA VAL A 11 -0.84 -22.00 5.63
C VAL A 11 0.25 -21.93 6.68
N GLY A 12 0.94 -23.05 6.94
CA GLY A 12 2.13 -23.08 7.78
C GLY A 12 3.35 -22.57 7.03
N PHE A 13 4.08 -21.61 7.59
CA PHE A 13 5.35 -21.13 7.04
C PHE A 13 6.49 -21.52 8.00
N LYS A 14 7.25 -22.56 7.63
CA LYS A 14 8.34 -23.08 8.46
C LYS A 14 9.62 -22.31 8.23
N LEU A 15 10.20 -21.78 9.29
CA LEU A 15 11.50 -21.12 9.29
C LEU A 15 12.53 -21.98 9.99
N HIS A 16 13.68 -22.16 9.38
CA HIS A 16 14.83 -22.86 9.96
C HIS A 16 16.15 -22.19 9.52
N GLY A 17 17.29 -22.63 10.11
CA GLY A 17 18.57 -21.99 9.84
C GLY A 17 18.71 -20.61 10.49
N THR A 18 19.71 -19.85 10.09
CA THR A 18 20.08 -18.52 10.59
C THR A 18 20.30 -17.55 9.43
N LEU A 19 20.01 -16.27 9.63
CA LEU A 19 20.31 -15.23 8.64
C LEU A 19 21.83 -15.06 8.51
N ARG A 20 22.30 -14.87 7.29
CA ARG A 20 23.72 -14.56 7.01
C ARG A 20 24.04 -13.13 7.43
N ASP A 21 25.32 -12.88 7.72
CA ASP A 21 25.81 -11.53 7.93
C ASP A 21 25.51 -10.64 6.71
N GLY A 22 25.11 -9.39 7.00
CA GLY A 22 24.76 -8.42 5.99
C GLY A 22 23.32 -8.51 5.47
N VAL A 23 22.56 -9.56 5.85
CA VAL A 23 21.14 -9.71 5.53
C VAL A 23 20.29 -9.03 6.61
N THR A 24 19.25 -8.33 6.20
CA THR A 24 18.34 -7.61 7.10
C THR A 24 16.98 -8.29 7.21
N ALA A 25 16.22 -7.93 8.26
CA ALA A 25 14.82 -8.33 8.39
C ALA A 25 13.95 -7.91 7.17
N THR A 26 14.31 -6.80 6.52
CA THR A 26 13.62 -6.36 5.31
C THR A 26 13.86 -7.31 4.15
N ASP A 27 15.06 -7.83 3.98
CA ASP A 27 15.36 -8.83 2.94
C ASP A 27 14.54 -10.10 3.16
N LEU A 28 14.43 -10.53 4.42
CA LEU A 28 13.59 -11.66 4.81
C LEU A 28 12.11 -11.41 4.49
N VAL A 29 11.56 -10.26 4.88
CA VAL A 29 10.13 -9.98 4.66
C VAL A 29 9.79 -9.87 3.18
N LEU A 30 10.68 -9.33 2.35
CA LEU A 30 10.48 -9.28 0.90
C LEU A 30 10.54 -10.67 0.27
N THR A 31 11.44 -11.54 0.76
CA THR A 31 11.51 -12.95 0.35
C THR A 31 10.23 -13.71 0.71
N VAL A 32 9.77 -13.60 1.96
CA VAL A 32 8.52 -14.19 2.44
C VAL A 32 7.32 -13.69 1.62
N THR A 33 7.27 -12.38 1.34
CA THR A 33 6.20 -11.78 0.55
C THR A 33 6.12 -12.37 -0.86
N GLN A 34 7.25 -12.54 -1.53
CA GLN A 34 7.31 -13.18 -2.85
C GLN A 34 6.87 -14.65 -2.79
N MET A 35 7.36 -15.42 -1.82
CA MET A 35 7.03 -16.84 -1.68
C MET A 35 5.54 -17.06 -1.40
N LEU A 36 4.96 -16.30 -0.46
CA LEU A 36 3.54 -16.39 -0.11
C LEU A 36 2.62 -15.95 -1.25
N ARG A 37 3.00 -14.89 -1.96
CA ARG A 37 2.24 -14.45 -3.14
C ARG A 37 2.23 -15.52 -4.23
N LYS A 38 3.36 -16.16 -4.48
CA LYS A 38 3.48 -17.28 -5.42
C LYS A 38 2.69 -18.51 -4.97
N HIS A 39 2.65 -18.81 -3.66
CA HIS A 39 1.88 -19.93 -3.10
C HIS A 39 0.36 -19.70 -3.17
N GLY A 40 -0.10 -18.46 -3.16
CA GLY A 40 -1.51 -18.12 -3.23
C GLY A 40 -2.21 -18.22 -1.88
N VAL A 41 -2.02 -17.18 -1.05
CA VAL A 41 -2.58 -17.11 0.32
C VAL A 41 -3.74 -16.12 0.48
N VAL A 42 -4.30 -15.62 -0.62
CA VAL A 42 -5.43 -14.68 -0.58
C VAL A 42 -6.61 -15.32 0.18
N GLY A 43 -7.08 -14.62 1.21
CA GLY A 43 -8.17 -15.09 2.06
C GLY A 43 -7.79 -16.16 3.09
N LYS A 44 -6.51 -16.54 3.19
CA LYS A 44 -6.01 -17.54 4.15
C LYS A 44 -5.31 -16.86 5.33
N PHE A 45 -5.09 -17.60 6.40
CA PHE A 45 -4.15 -17.26 7.47
C PHE A 45 -2.78 -17.84 7.17
N VAL A 46 -1.74 -17.15 7.60
CA VAL A 46 -0.35 -17.67 7.59
C VAL A 46 0.15 -17.75 9.02
N GLU A 47 0.51 -18.92 9.46
CA GLU A 47 1.14 -19.17 10.76
C GLU A 47 2.62 -19.47 10.56
N PHE A 48 3.47 -18.64 11.15
CA PHE A 48 4.92 -18.84 11.12
C PHE A 48 5.35 -19.74 12.27
N TYR A 49 6.22 -20.71 12.00
CA TYR A 49 6.70 -21.68 12.99
C TYR A 49 8.10 -22.20 12.64
N GLY A 50 8.68 -23.01 13.50
CA GLY A 50 10.00 -23.59 13.30
C GLY A 50 11.09 -22.92 14.12
N ARG A 51 12.26 -23.59 14.23
CA ARG A 51 13.36 -23.12 15.09
C ARG A 51 14.01 -21.83 14.60
N GLY A 52 13.95 -21.53 13.30
CA GLY A 52 14.48 -20.27 12.77
C GLY A 52 13.86 -19.02 13.39
N MET A 53 12.73 -19.16 14.09
CA MET A 53 12.11 -18.03 14.79
C MET A 53 12.91 -17.59 16.03
N GLU A 54 13.75 -18.45 16.63
CA GLU A 54 14.65 -18.05 17.73
C GLU A 54 15.65 -16.97 17.30
N GLU A 55 15.96 -16.89 16.02
CA GLU A 55 16.88 -15.91 15.44
C GLU A 55 16.24 -14.56 15.16
N LEU A 56 14.91 -14.47 15.22
CA LEU A 56 14.17 -13.26 14.82
C LEU A 56 13.68 -12.49 16.03
N ALA A 57 14.14 -11.25 16.18
CA ALA A 57 13.57 -10.31 17.14
C ALA A 57 12.07 -10.09 16.88
N LEU A 58 11.32 -9.67 17.91
CA LEU A 58 9.89 -9.40 17.74
C LEU A 58 9.63 -8.32 16.67
N ALA A 59 10.51 -7.33 16.54
CA ALA A 59 10.41 -6.29 15.51
C ALA A 59 10.50 -6.87 14.09
N ASP A 60 11.33 -7.89 13.87
CA ASP A 60 11.45 -8.59 12.58
C ASP A 60 10.17 -9.34 12.25
N ARG A 61 9.62 -10.09 13.22
CA ARG A 61 8.34 -10.81 13.10
C ARG A 61 7.19 -9.84 12.84
N ALA A 62 7.16 -8.70 13.53
CA ALA A 62 6.17 -7.66 13.32
C ALA A 62 6.23 -7.09 11.90
N THR A 63 7.42 -6.93 11.32
CA THR A 63 7.60 -6.48 9.94
C THR A 63 6.99 -7.48 8.95
N ILE A 64 7.20 -8.77 9.16
CA ILE A 64 6.61 -9.83 8.33
C ILE A 64 5.08 -9.84 8.46
N ALA A 65 4.56 -9.82 9.68
CA ALA A 65 3.11 -9.82 9.93
C ALA A 65 2.40 -8.59 9.35
N ASN A 66 3.05 -7.43 9.40
CA ASN A 66 2.52 -6.18 8.88
C ASN A 66 2.36 -6.18 7.35
N MET A 67 3.11 -6.99 6.63
CA MET A 67 3.00 -7.12 5.18
C MET A 67 1.99 -8.20 4.73
N ALA A 68 1.11 -8.66 5.63
CA ALA A 68 0.05 -9.61 5.27
C ALA A 68 -0.82 -9.13 4.08
N PRO A 69 -1.24 -7.86 3.98
CA PRO A 69 -1.96 -7.37 2.79
C PRO A 69 -1.13 -7.47 1.51
N GLU A 70 0.18 -7.25 1.57
CA GLU A 70 1.07 -7.29 0.42
C GLU A 70 1.27 -8.70 -0.11
N TYR A 71 1.37 -9.71 0.75
CA TYR A 71 1.38 -11.09 0.28
C TYR A 71 -0.02 -11.70 0.10
N GLY A 72 -1.08 -10.97 0.48
CA GLY A 72 -2.47 -11.31 0.18
C GLY A 72 -3.18 -12.10 1.29
N ALA A 73 -2.55 -12.37 2.43
CA ALA A 73 -3.17 -13.11 3.53
C ALA A 73 -4.13 -12.25 4.34
N THR A 74 -5.08 -12.90 5.01
CA THR A 74 -5.96 -12.25 5.98
C THR A 74 -5.20 -11.80 7.22
N ALA A 75 -4.28 -12.66 7.70
CA ALA A 75 -3.37 -12.37 8.79
C ALA A 75 -2.11 -13.23 8.64
N GLY A 76 -0.99 -12.70 9.11
CA GLY A 76 0.24 -13.45 9.36
C GLY A 76 0.57 -13.33 10.84
N PHE A 77 0.82 -14.41 11.54
CA PHE A 77 1.04 -14.38 12.98
C PHE A 77 2.11 -15.35 13.43
N PHE A 78 2.70 -15.00 14.56
CA PHE A 78 3.79 -15.73 15.20
C PHE A 78 3.33 -16.17 16.59
N PRO A 79 3.80 -17.31 17.07
CA PRO A 79 3.54 -17.72 18.44
C PRO A 79 4.30 -16.83 19.43
N VAL A 80 3.84 -16.83 20.66
CA VAL A 80 4.52 -16.15 21.76
C VAL A 80 5.58 -17.08 22.36
N ASP A 81 6.78 -16.56 22.56
CA ASP A 81 7.96 -17.24 23.11
C ASP A 81 8.76 -16.30 24.04
N HIS A 82 9.95 -16.74 24.47
CA HIS A 82 10.82 -15.96 25.33
C HIS A 82 11.26 -14.62 24.70
N ILE A 83 11.48 -14.56 23.37
CA ILE A 83 11.84 -13.34 22.65
C ILE A 83 10.71 -12.30 22.75
N THR A 84 9.47 -12.75 22.68
CA THR A 84 8.31 -11.88 22.92
C THR A 84 8.32 -11.31 24.31
N LEU A 85 8.63 -12.11 25.35
CA LEU A 85 8.70 -11.63 26.73
C LEU A 85 9.86 -10.63 26.93
N GLU A 86 11.01 -10.87 26.32
CA GLU A 86 12.14 -9.93 26.35
C GLU A 86 11.77 -8.58 25.74
N TYR A 87 11.06 -8.58 24.61
CA TYR A 87 10.56 -7.34 23.99
C TYR A 87 9.58 -6.59 24.91
N LEU A 88 8.69 -7.30 25.59
CA LEU A 88 7.75 -6.68 26.54
C LEU A 88 8.51 -5.99 27.70
N LYS A 89 9.56 -6.62 28.23
CA LYS A 89 10.44 -6.02 29.25
C LYS A 89 11.19 -4.81 28.70
N MET A 90 11.81 -4.96 27.52
CA MET A 90 12.56 -3.88 26.86
C MET A 90 11.68 -2.65 26.59
N THR A 91 10.40 -2.84 26.30
CA THR A 91 9.43 -1.75 26.07
C THR A 91 8.75 -1.24 27.33
N GLY A 92 9.18 -1.71 28.50
CA GLY A 92 8.83 -1.14 29.81
C GLY A 92 7.59 -1.69 30.48
N ARG A 93 7.14 -2.93 30.13
CA ARG A 93 6.10 -3.63 30.87
C ARG A 93 6.65 -4.08 32.21
N GLU A 94 5.79 -4.05 33.24
CA GLU A 94 6.14 -4.48 34.59
C GLU A 94 6.40 -5.99 34.63
N ASP A 95 7.39 -6.43 35.43
CA ASP A 95 7.81 -7.84 35.54
C ASP A 95 6.65 -8.75 35.96
N GLU A 96 5.77 -8.29 36.84
CA GLU A 96 4.56 -9.03 37.26
C GLU A 96 3.62 -9.29 36.08
N THR A 97 3.41 -8.28 35.23
CA THR A 97 2.59 -8.42 34.03
C THR A 97 3.21 -9.43 33.06
N VAL A 98 4.53 -9.38 32.84
CA VAL A 98 5.22 -10.30 31.94
C VAL A 98 5.17 -11.73 32.45
N SER A 99 5.37 -11.92 33.77
CA SER A 99 5.26 -13.23 34.44
C SER A 99 3.85 -13.81 34.35
N THR A 100 2.83 -12.96 34.51
CA THR A 100 1.42 -13.34 34.36
C THR A 100 1.11 -13.78 32.92
N ILE A 101 1.62 -13.07 31.92
CA ILE A 101 1.46 -13.41 30.48
C ILE A 101 2.09 -14.79 30.23
N GLU A 102 3.30 -15.02 30.69
CA GLU A 102 3.98 -16.31 30.51
C GLU A 102 3.19 -17.45 31.17
N ALA A 103 2.82 -17.31 32.44
CA ALA A 103 2.07 -18.31 33.18
C ALA A 103 0.73 -18.65 32.51
N TYR A 104 0.00 -17.63 32.07
CA TYR A 104 -1.27 -17.79 31.35
C TYR A 104 -1.10 -18.56 30.03
N LEU A 105 -0.12 -18.17 29.20
CA LEU A 105 0.11 -18.79 27.92
C LEU A 105 0.64 -20.24 28.04
N ARG A 106 1.48 -20.52 29.05
CA ARG A 106 1.90 -21.90 29.35
C ARG A 106 0.72 -22.76 29.81
N ALA A 107 -0.14 -22.25 30.69
CA ALA A 107 -1.33 -22.96 31.13
C ALA A 107 -2.31 -23.28 29.97
N ASN A 108 -2.41 -22.39 28.99
CA ASN A 108 -3.22 -22.60 27.77
C ASN A 108 -2.49 -23.33 26.65
N LYS A 109 -1.24 -23.80 26.86
CA LYS A 109 -0.40 -24.44 25.84
C LYS A 109 -0.17 -23.60 24.58
N MET A 110 -0.16 -22.28 24.73
CA MET A 110 0.07 -21.32 23.64
C MET A 110 1.49 -20.75 23.65
N PHE A 111 2.27 -20.99 24.70
CA PHE A 111 3.67 -20.57 24.78
C PHE A 111 4.54 -21.56 24.02
N VAL A 112 5.48 -21.06 23.19
CA VAL A 112 6.44 -21.90 22.48
C VAL A 112 7.76 -21.93 23.24
N ASP A 113 8.18 -23.14 23.60
CA ASP A 113 9.51 -23.43 24.12
C ASP A 113 10.24 -24.34 23.13
N TYR A 114 11.31 -23.84 22.53
CA TYR A 114 12.04 -24.56 21.48
C TYR A 114 12.89 -25.72 22.03
N ASN A 115 13.04 -25.81 23.33
CA ASN A 115 13.72 -26.92 24.00
C ASN A 115 12.80 -28.11 24.27
N GLU A 116 11.49 -27.92 24.19
CA GLU A 116 10.53 -29.01 24.36
C GLU A 116 10.22 -29.65 23.01
N PRO A 117 10.16 -31.03 22.98
CA PRO A 117 9.74 -31.72 21.78
C PRO A 117 8.30 -31.36 21.43
N LYS A 118 8.07 -30.83 20.24
CA LYS A 118 6.73 -30.46 19.74
C LYS A 118 6.32 -31.38 18.61
N ILE A 119 5.03 -31.74 18.64
CA ILE A 119 4.35 -32.29 17.47
C ILE A 119 4.11 -31.09 16.54
N GLU A 120 4.61 -31.17 15.30
CA GLU A 120 4.35 -30.13 14.30
C GLU A 120 2.84 -30.06 14.02
N PRO A 121 2.24 -28.85 13.98
CA PRO A 121 0.84 -28.68 13.61
C PRO A 121 0.55 -29.17 12.20
N THR A 122 -0.65 -29.66 11.97
CA THR A 122 -1.11 -30.00 10.62
C THR A 122 -1.81 -28.79 10.01
N TYR A 123 -1.29 -28.30 8.90
CA TYR A 123 -1.81 -27.15 8.17
C TYR A 123 -2.58 -27.58 6.92
N SER A 124 -3.40 -26.68 6.38
CA SER A 124 -4.07 -26.91 5.08
C SER A 124 -3.06 -27.03 3.93
N SER A 125 -1.97 -26.30 4.02
CA SER A 125 -0.76 -26.42 3.20
C SER A 125 0.41 -25.79 3.96
N TYR A 126 1.65 -26.09 3.54
CA TYR A 126 2.83 -25.50 4.15
C TYR A 126 3.90 -25.16 3.12
N ILE A 127 4.80 -24.28 3.48
CA ILE A 127 6.03 -23.94 2.75
C ILE A 127 7.17 -23.75 3.76
N GLU A 128 8.40 -23.91 3.30
CA GLU A 128 9.61 -23.83 4.13
C GLU A 128 10.59 -22.79 3.57
N LEU A 129 11.35 -22.17 4.45
CA LEU A 129 12.46 -21.29 4.12
C LEU A 129 13.62 -21.53 5.06
N ASP A 130 14.79 -21.84 4.51
CA ASP A 130 16.05 -21.73 5.23
C ASP A 130 16.46 -20.25 5.27
N LEU A 131 16.61 -19.69 6.48
CA LEU A 131 17.05 -18.30 6.65
C LEU A 131 18.42 -18.06 6.01
N GLY A 132 19.26 -19.10 5.90
CA GLY A 132 20.52 -19.04 5.19
C GLY A 132 20.43 -18.83 3.67
N ASP A 133 19.25 -19.05 3.07
CA ASP A 133 19.01 -18.80 1.64
C ASP A 133 18.53 -17.39 1.33
N VAL A 134 18.28 -16.58 2.36
CA VAL A 134 17.87 -15.19 2.16
C VAL A 134 19.06 -14.37 1.69
N GLU A 135 18.89 -13.67 0.58
CA GLU A 135 19.92 -12.79 0.02
C GLU A 135 19.49 -11.32 0.13
N PRO A 136 20.44 -10.38 0.25
CA PRO A 136 20.16 -8.94 0.15
C PRO A 136 19.37 -8.62 -1.12
N CYS A 137 18.27 -7.90 -0.98
CA CYS A 137 17.35 -7.69 -2.08
C CYS A 137 16.57 -6.38 -1.96
N ILE A 138 15.90 -6.03 -3.05
CA ILE A 138 14.88 -4.99 -3.11
C ILE A 138 13.64 -5.56 -3.80
N SER A 139 12.53 -4.86 -3.74
CA SER A 139 11.30 -5.26 -4.47
C SER A 139 10.76 -4.12 -5.30
N GLY A 140 10.55 -4.37 -6.56
CA GLY A 140 10.01 -3.42 -7.53
C GLY A 140 10.18 -3.87 -8.98
N PRO A 141 9.89 -2.99 -9.93
CA PRO A 141 9.66 -1.53 -9.78
C PRO A 141 8.22 -1.11 -9.47
N LYS A 142 7.24 -2.02 -9.43
CA LYS A 142 5.81 -1.65 -9.35
C LYS A 142 5.02 -2.38 -8.28
N ARG A 143 5.55 -3.48 -7.69
CA ARG A 143 4.81 -4.31 -6.71
C ARG A 143 5.72 -4.80 -5.58
N PRO A 144 5.18 -4.97 -4.35
CA PRO A 144 5.96 -5.41 -3.18
C PRO A 144 6.55 -6.82 -3.30
N HIS A 145 5.95 -7.68 -4.12
CA HIS A 145 6.37 -9.08 -4.31
C HIS A 145 7.29 -9.30 -5.54
N ASP A 146 7.61 -8.26 -6.29
CA ASP A 146 8.56 -8.31 -7.39
C ASP A 146 10.00 -8.21 -6.85
N ARG A 147 10.39 -9.18 -6.03
CA ARG A 147 11.70 -9.23 -5.39
C ARG A 147 12.81 -9.48 -6.39
N VAL A 148 13.91 -8.75 -6.24
CA VAL A 148 15.14 -8.87 -7.03
C VAL A 148 16.33 -8.84 -6.07
N THR A 149 17.29 -9.76 -6.24
CA THR A 149 18.54 -9.75 -5.46
C THR A 149 19.43 -8.59 -5.92
N LEU A 150 20.28 -8.06 -5.03
CA LEU A 150 21.16 -6.94 -5.38
C LEU A 150 22.11 -7.27 -6.55
N LYS A 151 22.59 -8.52 -6.61
CA LYS A 151 23.46 -9.01 -7.70
C LYS A 151 22.78 -9.01 -9.06
N ASP A 152 21.45 -9.25 -9.09
CA ASP A 152 20.67 -9.35 -10.33
C ASP A 152 20.01 -8.01 -10.71
N MET A 153 20.09 -7.00 -9.85
CA MET A 153 19.32 -5.74 -9.97
C MET A 153 19.61 -5.03 -11.29
N LYS A 154 20.85 -4.92 -11.71
CA LYS A 154 21.21 -4.25 -12.96
C LYS A 154 20.62 -4.97 -14.18
N THR A 155 20.70 -6.30 -14.21
CA THR A 155 20.12 -7.13 -15.29
C THR A 155 18.60 -7.02 -15.32
N ASP A 156 17.95 -7.10 -14.15
CA ASP A 156 16.49 -6.94 -14.04
C ASP A 156 16.03 -5.55 -14.48
N TRP A 157 16.78 -4.49 -14.13
CA TRP A 157 16.49 -3.13 -14.56
C TRP A 157 16.50 -2.98 -16.08
N HIS A 158 17.53 -3.49 -16.74
CA HIS A 158 17.60 -3.46 -18.21
C HIS A 158 16.47 -4.26 -18.86
N ALA A 159 16.11 -5.41 -18.29
CA ALA A 159 14.95 -6.17 -18.75
C ALA A 159 13.63 -5.38 -18.55
N CYS A 160 13.48 -4.63 -17.46
CA CYS A 160 12.32 -3.76 -17.25
C CYS A 160 12.21 -2.64 -18.29
N LEU A 161 13.32 -2.06 -18.73
CA LEU A 161 13.30 -1.05 -19.79
C LEU A 161 12.85 -1.64 -21.13
N GLU A 162 13.30 -2.84 -21.48
CA GLU A 162 13.05 -3.49 -22.78
C GLU A 162 11.65 -4.13 -22.87
N ASN A 163 11.19 -4.77 -21.79
CA ASN A 163 9.94 -5.51 -21.79
C ASN A 163 8.74 -4.60 -22.08
N LYS A 164 7.72 -5.17 -22.75
CA LYS A 164 6.46 -4.48 -23.01
C LYS A 164 5.86 -3.90 -21.74
N ILE A 165 5.16 -2.78 -21.90
CA ILE A 165 4.44 -2.13 -20.80
C ILE A 165 3.54 -3.15 -20.09
N GLY A 166 3.65 -3.23 -18.76
CA GLY A 166 2.94 -4.20 -17.95
C GLY A 166 3.41 -4.16 -16.49
N PHE A 167 3.37 -5.30 -15.81
CA PHE A 167 3.72 -5.41 -14.38
C PHE A 167 5.13 -4.94 -14.03
N LYS A 168 6.12 -5.16 -14.92
CA LYS A 168 7.50 -4.71 -14.73
C LYS A 168 8.01 -3.86 -15.88
N GLY A 169 7.52 -4.08 -17.12
CA GLY A 169 8.05 -3.48 -18.33
C GLY A 169 7.66 -2.02 -18.55
N TYR A 170 8.54 -1.29 -19.25
CA TYR A 170 8.35 0.10 -19.67
C TYR A 170 8.30 0.27 -21.19
N GLY A 171 8.76 -0.70 -21.97
CA GLY A 171 8.72 -0.68 -23.43
C GLY A 171 9.58 0.42 -24.08
N ILE A 172 10.71 0.76 -23.46
CA ILE A 172 11.60 1.81 -23.95
C ILE A 172 12.39 1.29 -25.18
N PRO A 173 12.33 1.97 -26.33
CA PRO A 173 13.13 1.63 -27.51
C PRO A 173 14.63 1.56 -27.20
N LYS A 174 15.34 0.62 -27.80
CA LYS A 174 16.76 0.36 -27.52
C LYS A 174 17.66 1.59 -27.66
N ASP A 175 17.39 2.43 -28.61
CA ASP A 175 18.13 3.68 -28.90
C ASP A 175 17.91 4.74 -27.81
N LEU A 176 16.83 4.65 -27.05
CA LEU A 176 16.49 5.58 -25.98
C LEU A 176 16.87 5.07 -24.56
N GLN A 177 17.16 3.77 -24.39
CA GLN A 177 17.45 3.19 -23.07
C GLN A 177 18.67 3.80 -22.38
N ASN A 178 19.66 4.27 -23.14
CA ASN A 178 20.88 4.92 -22.64
C ASN A 178 20.80 6.45 -22.68
N ARG A 179 19.61 7.02 -22.79
CA ARG A 179 19.41 8.47 -22.84
C ARG A 179 19.93 9.13 -21.56
N VAL A 180 20.76 10.15 -21.72
CA VAL A 180 21.25 11.00 -20.64
C VAL A 180 20.84 12.45 -20.94
N VAL A 181 20.17 13.07 -19.98
CA VAL A 181 19.73 14.47 -20.04
C VAL A 181 20.61 15.28 -19.10
N LYS A 182 21.33 16.27 -19.64
CA LYS A 182 22.15 17.19 -18.83
C LYS A 182 21.43 18.51 -18.70
N PHE A 183 21.38 19.04 -17.47
CA PHE A 183 20.69 20.27 -17.15
C PHE A 183 21.43 21.07 -16.06
N ASP A 184 21.06 22.32 -15.90
CA ASP A 184 21.53 23.14 -14.79
C ASP A 184 20.59 22.99 -13.58
N PHE A 185 21.12 22.53 -12.47
CA PHE A 185 20.42 22.44 -11.21
C PHE A 185 20.97 23.50 -10.24
N HIS A 186 20.33 24.67 -10.21
CA HIS A 186 20.72 25.78 -9.35
C HIS A 186 22.21 26.16 -9.46
N GLY A 187 22.74 26.26 -10.67
CA GLY A 187 24.13 26.59 -10.95
C GLY A 187 25.11 25.40 -10.88
N ARG A 188 24.60 24.16 -10.79
CA ARG A 188 25.40 22.93 -10.82
C ARG A 188 24.97 22.08 -11.99
N THR A 189 25.94 21.55 -12.74
CA THR A 189 25.61 20.57 -13.79
C THR A 189 25.08 19.29 -13.17
N ALA A 190 23.89 18.90 -13.57
CA ALA A 190 23.22 17.66 -13.21
C ALA A 190 22.91 16.81 -14.43
N GLU A 191 22.66 15.53 -14.20
CA GLU A 191 22.23 14.61 -15.25
C GLU A 191 21.17 13.64 -14.76
N LEU A 192 20.20 13.34 -15.61
CA LEU A 192 19.20 12.30 -15.42
C LEU A 192 19.31 11.26 -16.51
N LYS A 193 19.12 10.00 -16.13
CA LYS A 193 18.97 8.85 -17.04
C LYS A 193 17.84 7.96 -16.52
N HIS A 194 17.38 7.01 -17.32
CA HIS A 194 16.48 6.00 -16.82
C HIS A 194 17.07 5.29 -15.60
N GLY A 195 16.30 5.17 -14.53
CA GLY A 195 16.75 4.60 -13.25
C GLY A 195 17.43 5.58 -12.29
N THR A 196 17.54 6.86 -12.63
CA THR A 196 18.01 7.86 -11.67
C THR A 196 17.08 7.93 -10.47
N VAL A 197 17.64 7.80 -9.27
CA VAL A 197 16.91 7.97 -8.01
C VAL A 197 16.67 9.46 -7.78
N VAL A 198 15.41 9.85 -7.66
CA VAL A 198 15.01 11.24 -7.36
C VAL A 198 14.33 11.37 -6.01
N ILE A 199 13.90 10.25 -5.42
CA ILE A 199 13.36 10.17 -4.05
C ILE A 199 14.05 9.00 -3.34
N ALA A 200 14.59 9.26 -2.14
CA ALA A 200 15.10 8.22 -1.25
C ALA A 200 14.55 8.47 0.17
N ALA A 201 13.73 7.55 0.68
CA ALA A 201 13.00 7.78 1.91
C ALA A 201 13.12 6.64 2.90
N ILE A 202 13.63 6.94 4.09
CA ILE A 202 13.51 6.06 5.26
C ILE A 202 12.15 6.36 5.89
N THR A 203 11.17 5.50 5.66
CA THR A 203 9.77 5.73 5.97
C THR A 203 9.05 4.43 6.34
N SER A 204 7.82 4.51 6.79
CA SER A 204 6.95 3.42 7.19
C SER A 204 6.97 3.10 8.68
N CYS A 205 5.90 2.44 9.13
CA CYS A 205 5.68 2.22 10.56
C CYS A 205 6.56 1.08 11.12
N THR A 206 6.76 0.00 10.37
CA THR A 206 7.33 -1.24 10.91
C THR A 206 8.83 -1.30 10.75
N ASN A 207 9.36 -1.14 9.54
CA ASN A 207 10.80 -1.09 9.30
C ASN A 207 11.49 -0.03 10.16
N THR A 208 10.91 1.17 10.23
CA THR A 208 11.48 2.30 10.97
C THR A 208 11.20 2.26 12.47
N SER A 209 10.53 1.24 12.97
CA SER A 209 10.40 0.93 14.39
C SER A 209 11.32 -0.22 14.84
N ASN A 210 12.03 -0.84 13.90
CA ASN A 210 13.01 -1.90 14.17
C ASN A 210 14.38 -1.27 14.45
N PRO A 211 14.91 -1.37 15.69
CA PRO A 211 16.17 -0.74 16.06
C PRO A 211 17.36 -1.21 15.22
N THR A 212 17.39 -2.49 14.87
CA THR A 212 18.52 -3.09 14.14
C THR A 212 18.72 -2.41 12.78
N VAL A 213 17.68 -2.33 11.95
CA VAL A 213 17.80 -1.72 10.61
C VAL A 213 17.95 -0.20 10.69
N MET A 214 17.41 0.46 11.71
CA MET A 214 17.56 1.90 11.89
C MET A 214 18.97 2.29 12.34
N ILE A 215 19.55 1.54 13.27
CA ILE A 215 20.95 1.71 13.68
C ILE A 215 21.88 1.38 12.50
N ALA A 216 21.62 0.30 11.76
CA ALA A 216 22.38 -0.03 10.56
C ALA A 216 22.35 1.11 9.52
N SER A 217 21.20 1.75 9.31
CA SER A 217 21.11 2.90 8.38
C SER A 217 21.97 4.09 8.84
N GLY A 218 21.98 4.36 10.14
CA GLY A 218 22.83 5.40 10.73
C GLY A 218 24.33 5.09 10.62
N LEU A 219 24.71 3.81 10.79
CA LEU A 219 26.11 3.37 10.62
C LEU A 219 26.57 3.44 9.16
N VAL A 220 25.72 3.05 8.19
CA VAL A 220 26.00 3.24 6.76
C VAL A 220 26.20 4.71 6.46
N ALA A 221 25.32 5.59 6.96
CA ALA A 221 25.45 7.03 6.78
C ALA A 221 26.75 7.58 7.39
N LYS A 222 27.12 7.13 8.59
CA LYS A 222 28.37 7.52 9.25
C LYS A 222 29.59 7.12 8.43
N LYS A 223 29.71 5.85 8.07
CA LYS A 223 30.85 5.33 7.28
C LYS A 223 30.94 6.02 5.92
N ALA A 224 29.81 6.24 5.24
CA ALA A 224 29.78 6.94 3.97
C ALA A 224 30.26 8.40 4.08
N TYR A 225 29.75 9.13 5.07
CA TYR A 225 30.14 10.51 5.34
C TYR A 225 31.65 10.64 5.69
N GLU A 226 32.14 9.76 6.55
CA GLU A 226 33.58 9.74 6.93
C GLU A 226 34.48 9.46 5.74
N LEU A 227 34.05 8.64 4.78
CA LEU A 227 34.77 8.39 3.52
C LEU A 227 34.57 9.48 2.48
N GLY A 228 33.67 10.45 2.71
CA GLY A 228 33.46 11.61 1.85
C GLY A 228 32.47 11.37 0.71
N LEU A 229 31.57 10.42 0.87
CA LEU A 229 30.43 10.26 -0.05
C LEU A 229 29.36 11.32 0.26
N GLU A 230 28.69 11.79 -0.79
CA GLU A 230 27.60 12.76 -0.71
C GLU A 230 26.41 12.30 -1.54
N VAL A 231 25.20 12.62 -1.08
CA VAL A 231 23.97 12.45 -1.86
C VAL A 231 23.86 13.59 -2.88
N LYS A 232 23.43 13.29 -4.07
CA LYS A 232 23.24 14.30 -5.13
C LYS A 232 22.15 15.30 -4.71
N PRO A 233 22.34 16.63 -4.93
CA PRO A 233 21.45 17.66 -4.38
C PRO A 233 20.03 17.64 -4.97
N TRP A 234 19.82 17.03 -6.11
CA TRP A 234 18.49 16.88 -6.71
C TRP A 234 17.71 15.65 -6.23
N ILE A 235 18.31 14.81 -5.36
CA ILE A 235 17.63 13.67 -4.75
C ILE A 235 16.90 14.14 -3.49
N LYS A 236 15.61 13.98 -3.44
CA LYS A 236 14.79 14.29 -2.29
C LYS A 236 14.90 13.18 -1.24
N THR A 237 15.70 13.41 -0.21
CA THR A 237 15.87 12.49 0.91
C THR A 237 14.96 12.86 2.08
N SER A 238 14.55 11.88 2.88
CA SER A 238 13.73 12.10 4.08
C SER A 238 13.86 10.98 5.10
N LEU A 239 13.66 11.32 6.37
CA LEU A 239 13.58 10.40 7.50
C LEU A 239 12.24 10.59 8.20
N ALA A 240 11.41 9.53 8.23
CA ALA A 240 10.14 9.50 8.93
C ALA A 240 10.04 8.22 9.79
N PRO A 241 10.57 8.25 11.03
CA PRO A 241 10.57 7.09 11.93
C PRO A 241 9.16 6.64 12.33
N GLY A 242 9.05 5.39 12.80
CA GLY A 242 7.78 4.83 13.30
C GLY A 242 7.32 5.44 14.62
N SER A 243 8.25 5.92 15.45
CA SER A 243 7.94 6.58 16.74
C SER A 243 9.04 7.53 17.20
N GLY A 244 8.71 8.35 18.21
CA GLY A 244 9.68 9.24 18.86
C GLY A 244 10.82 8.50 19.58
N VAL A 245 10.65 7.23 19.93
CA VAL A 245 11.72 6.40 20.52
C VAL A 245 12.89 6.27 19.56
N VAL A 246 12.60 6.10 18.26
CA VAL A 246 13.65 5.98 17.21
C VAL A 246 14.52 7.21 17.16
N THR A 247 13.91 8.39 17.20
CA THR A 247 14.66 9.67 17.25
C THR A 247 15.54 9.75 18.48
N LYS A 248 15.06 9.28 19.64
CA LYS A 248 15.83 9.30 20.90
C LYS A 248 17.09 8.44 20.82
N TYR A 249 16.99 7.19 20.35
CA TYR A 249 18.16 6.33 20.29
C TYR A 249 19.12 6.68 19.14
N LEU A 250 18.62 7.19 18.01
CA LEU A 250 19.49 7.74 16.95
C LEU A 250 20.25 8.99 17.40
N LEU A 251 19.61 9.85 18.20
CA LEU A 251 20.26 11.01 18.80
C LEU A 251 21.32 10.59 19.82
N ARG A 252 20.98 9.67 20.74
CA ARG A 252 21.87 9.17 21.78
C ARG A 252 23.12 8.49 21.21
N SER A 253 22.95 7.68 20.16
CA SER A 253 24.07 7.02 19.47
C SER A 253 24.89 7.97 18.59
N GLY A 254 24.46 9.23 18.41
CA GLY A 254 25.11 10.20 17.53
C GLY A 254 24.87 9.96 16.03
N LEU A 255 24.08 8.94 15.67
CA LEU A 255 23.87 8.52 14.27
C LEU A 255 22.89 9.43 13.51
N LEU A 256 21.98 10.11 14.23
CA LEU A 256 21.02 11.04 13.61
C LEU A 256 21.73 12.17 12.86
N LYS A 257 22.89 12.63 13.40
CA LYS A 257 23.71 13.68 12.76
C LYS A 257 24.16 13.25 11.36
N TYR A 258 24.70 12.06 11.21
CA TYR A 258 25.21 11.57 9.91
C TYR A 258 24.10 11.34 8.89
N LEU A 259 22.94 10.88 9.34
CA LEU A 259 21.75 10.81 8.48
C LEU A 259 21.35 12.21 7.98
N SER A 260 21.31 13.20 8.87
CA SER A 260 21.00 14.59 8.50
C SER A 260 22.06 15.22 7.59
N ASP A 261 23.35 14.95 7.83
CA ASP A 261 24.45 15.44 6.99
C ASP A 261 24.36 14.89 5.55
N LEU A 262 23.79 13.70 5.35
CA LEU A 262 23.48 13.14 4.03
C LEU A 262 22.09 13.55 3.50
N GLY A 263 21.38 14.46 4.18
CA GLY A 263 20.09 15.00 3.76
C GLY A 263 18.87 14.24 4.30
N PHE A 264 19.04 13.12 5.00
CA PHE A 264 17.93 12.38 5.63
C PHE A 264 17.45 13.09 6.90
N ASN A 265 16.81 14.24 6.73
CA ASN A 265 16.26 15.03 7.82
C ASN A 265 14.94 14.46 8.31
N LEU A 266 14.67 14.62 9.61
CA LEU A 266 13.40 14.27 10.21
C LEU A 266 12.29 15.17 9.66
N VAL A 267 11.35 14.61 8.91
CA VAL A 267 10.24 15.35 8.28
C VAL A 267 8.89 15.03 8.91
N GLY A 268 8.80 13.98 9.70
CA GLY A 268 7.58 13.52 10.35
C GLY A 268 7.75 12.13 10.93
N TYR A 269 6.63 11.50 11.30
CA TYR A 269 6.59 10.14 11.81
C TYR A 269 5.59 9.29 11.03
N GLY A 270 5.91 8.01 10.82
CA GLY A 270 5.02 7.04 10.18
C GLY A 270 5.10 7.00 8.66
N CYS A 271 3.95 6.91 8.00
CA CYS A 271 3.87 6.47 6.60
C CYS A 271 4.23 7.51 5.54
N THR A 272 4.58 8.72 5.86
CA THR A 272 4.88 9.86 4.95
C THR A 272 5.05 9.49 3.44
N THR A 273 6.27 9.21 2.98
CA THR A 273 6.55 8.85 1.56
C THR A 273 5.84 7.58 1.11
N CYS A 274 5.68 6.59 1.97
CA CYS A 274 4.98 5.34 1.64
C CYS A 274 3.52 5.54 1.17
N ILE A 275 2.93 6.71 1.39
CA ILE A 275 1.57 7.08 0.97
C ILE A 275 1.56 8.36 0.09
N GLY A 276 2.68 8.71 -0.51
CA GLY A 276 2.77 9.83 -1.44
C GLY A 276 2.75 11.22 -0.79
N ASN A 277 3.19 11.33 0.47
CA ASN A 277 3.23 12.61 1.19
C ASN A 277 4.64 13.23 1.24
N SER A 278 5.49 12.96 0.25
CA SER A 278 6.81 13.59 0.14
C SER A 278 6.76 15.05 -0.33
N GLY A 279 5.62 15.51 -0.81
CA GLY A 279 5.51 16.78 -1.53
C GLY A 279 6.13 16.72 -2.93
N ASP A 280 6.08 17.86 -3.62
CA ASP A 280 6.55 17.96 -5.00
C ASP A 280 8.09 17.80 -5.11
N LEU A 281 8.56 17.32 -6.25
CA LEU A 281 9.97 17.40 -6.63
C LEU A 281 10.34 18.86 -6.93
N ASP A 282 11.65 19.16 -6.94
CA ASP A 282 12.13 20.43 -7.48
C ASP A 282 11.62 20.59 -8.93
N GLN A 283 11.12 21.78 -9.26
CA GLN A 283 10.46 22.03 -10.53
C GLN A 283 11.37 21.72 -11.73
N ILE A 284 12.66 22.03 -11.62
CA ILE A 284 13.65 21.76 -12.68
C ILE A 284 13.73 20.27 -12.92
N VAL A 285 13.81 19.45 -11.86
CA VAL A 285 13.85 17.99 -11.96
C VAL A 285 12.55 17.44 -12.53
N ALA A 286 11.42 17.99 -12.10
CA ALA A 286 10.09 17.58 -12.58
C ALA A 286 9.91 17.84 -14.08
N ASP A 287 10.35 19.00 -14.55
CA ASP A 287 10.29 19.40 -15.95
C ASP A 287 11.19 18.49 -16.81
N GLU A 288 12.44 18.26 -16.40
CA GLU A 288 13.37 17.39 -17.12
C GLU A 288 12.90 15.92 -17.21
N ILE A 289 12.27 15.40 -16.14
CA ILE A 289 11.67 14.05 -16.17
C ILE A 289 10.53 14.00 -17.19
N THR A 290 9.69 15.04 -17.22
CA THR A 290 8.47 15.07 -18.03
C THR A 290 8.77 15.32 -19.51
N GLU A 291 9.63 16.29 -19.80
CA GLU A 291 9.96 16.69 -21.19
C GLU A 291 10.79 15.63 -21.91
N ASN A 292 11.53 14.83 -21.14
CA ASN A 292 12.42 13.82 -21.69
C ASN A 292 11.95 12.39 -21.50
N ASP A 293 10.75 12.15 -20.96
CA ASP A 293 10.19 10.82 -20.70
C ASP A 293 11.14 9.91 -19.90
N ILE A 294 11.81 10.45 -18.89
CA ILE A 294 12.74 9.70 -18.04
C ILE A 294 11.96 8.79 -17.08
N ILE A 295 12.30 7.50 -17.07
CA ILE A 295 11.82 6.57 -16.04
C ILE A 295 12.62 6.84 -14.76
N ALA A 296 12.13 7.78 -13.95
CA ALA A 296 12.74 8.13 -12.67
C ALA A 296 12.38 7.12 -11.59
N ALA A 297 13.29 6.92 -10.64
CA ALA A 297 13.16 5.95 -9.56
C ALA A 297 12.96 6.59 -8.19
N ALA A 298 12.19 5.91 -7.34
CA ALA A 298 12.14 6.13 -5.90
C ALA A 298 12.58 4.86 -5.17
N VAL A 299 13.39 5.01 -4.12
CA VAL A 299 13.78 3.91 -3.23
C VAL A 299 13.34 4.25 -1.81
N LEU A 300 12.57 3.37 -1.18
CA LEU A 300 12.00 3.64 0.13
C LEU A 300 11.90 2.39 1.00
N SER A 301 11.98 2.56 2.32
CA SER A 301 11.80 1.46 3.28
C SER A 301 10.33 1.22 3.64
N GLY A 302 9.42 1.52 2.72
CA GLY A 302 8.00 1.34 2.88
C GLY A 302 7.53 -0.11 2.67
N ASN A 303 6.22 -0.32 2.75
CA ASN A 303 5.60 -1.62 2.51
C ASN A 303 4.99 -1.73 1.10
N ARG A 304 4.74 -0.61 0.42
CA ARG A 304 4.00 -0.53 -0.84
C ARG A 304 4.68 0.40 -1.81
N ASN A 305 4.76 -0.02 -3.07
CA ASN A 305 5.46 0.70 -4.13
C ASN A 305 4.70 0.69 -5.46
N PHE A 306 3.38 0.59 -5.41
CA PHE A 306 2.58 0.60 -6.63
C PHE A 306 2.82 1.86 -7.45
N GLU A 307 2.78 1.74 -8.76
CA GLU A 307 3.02 2.86 -9.67
C GLU A 307 2.03 4.01 -9.40
N GLY A 308 2.54 5.24 -9.32
CA GLY A 308 1.77 6.43 -9.01
C GLY A 308 1.47 6.63 -7.51
N ARG A 309 1.83 5.67 -6.64
CA ARG A 309 1.60 5.79 -5.20
C ARG A 309 2.60 6.70 -4.49
N ILE A 310 3.88 6.59 -4.84
CA ILE A 310 4.96 7.30 -4.14
C ILE A 310 5.03 8.75 -4.61
N HIS A 311 5.11 8.95 -5.91
CA HIS A 311 5.05 10.25 -6.54
C HIS A 311 4.58 10.08 -8.00
N PRO A 312 3.79 11.04 -8.54
CA PRO A 312 3.29 10.94 -9.92
C PRO A 312 4.38 10.79 -10.97
N LEU A 313 5.55 11.38 -10.76
CA LEU A 313 6.67 11.38 -11.69
C LEU A 313 7.64 10.19 -11.51
N THR A 314 7.56 9.44 -10.40
CA THR A 314 8.37 8.23 -10.22
C THR A 314 7.62 7.01 -10.73
N GLN A 315 8.03 6.49 -11.87
CA GLN A 315 7.43 5.29 -12.46
C GLN A 315 8.04 4.00 -11.89
N ALA A 316 9.32 4.03 -11.49
CA ALA A 316 10.03 2.92 -10.90
C ALA A 316 10.17 3.12 -9.38
N ASN A 317 9.50 2.29 -8.59
CA ASN A 317 9.48 2.41 -7.15
C ASN A 317 9.96 1.12 -6.50
N TYR A 318 10.99 1.20 -5.66
CA TYR A 318 11.61 0.04 -5.04
C TYR A 318 11.51 0.09 -3.52
N LEU A 319 11.07 -1.02 -2.94
CA LEU A 319 11.15 -1.25 -1.50
C LEU A 319 12.52 -1.80 -1.15
N ALA A 320 13.16 -1.24 -0.15
CA ALA A 320 14.48 -1.62 0.31
C ALA A 320 14.58 -1.48 1.84
N SER A 321 15.57 -2.13 2.45
CA SER A 321 15.88 -1.90 3.86
C SER A 321 16.32 -0.45 4.10
N PRO A 322 16.11 0.11 5.30
CA PRO A 322 16.59 1.45 5.64
C PRO A 322 18.06 1.71 5.30
N PRO A 323 19.01 0.80 5.59
CA PRO A 323 20.41 1.02 5.18
C PRO A 323 20.58 1.01 3.66
N LEU A 324 19.87 0.16 2.91
CA LEU A 324 19.93 0.17 1.44
C LEU A 324 19.31 1.43 0.83
N VAL A 325 18.31 2.04 1.47
CA VAL A 325 17.79 3.36 1.02
C VAL A 325 18.90 4.41 1.05
N VAL A 326 19.74 4.43 2.08
CA VAL A 326 20.92 5.34 2.14
C VAL A 326 21.91 5.01 1.02
N VAL A 327 22.20 3.74 0.79
CA VAL A 327 23.11 3.29 -0.27
C VAL A 327 22.64 3.71 -1.66
N TYR A 328 21.36 3.52 -1.97
CA TYR A 328 20.78 3.93 -3.27
C TYR A 328 20.73 5.45 -3.45
N ALA A 329 20.55 6.22 -2.37
CA ALA A 329 20.65 7.67 -2.41
C ALA A 329 22.07 8.13 -2.77
N LEU A 330 23.09 7.48 -2.20
CA LEU A 330 24.48 7.75 -2.49
C LEU A 330 24.85 7.37 -3.93
N ALA A 331 24.43 6.21 -4.40
CA ALA A 331 24.63 5.76 -5.77
C ALA A 331 23.89 6.65 -6.79
N GLY A 332 22.71 7.16 -6.42
CA GLY A 332 21.89 8.01 -7.28
C GLY A 332 21.20 7.28 -8.43
N THR A 333 21.29 5.97 -8.50
CA THR A 333 20.71 5.15 -9.58
C THR A 333 20.33 3.77 -9.10
N VAL A 334 19.32 3.16 -9.72
CA VAL A 334 18.98 1.74 -9.55
C VAL A 334 19.69 0.86 -10.58
N ASP A 335 20.30 1.45 -11.60
CA ASP A 335 21.11 0.79 -12.63
C ASP A 335 22.55 0.61 -12.14
N ILE A 336 22.74 -0.28 -11.18
CA ILE A 336 24.02 -0.54 -10.52
C ILE A 336 24.13 -1.98 -10.04
N ASN A 337 25.33 -2.56 -10.16
CA ASN A 337 25.71 -3.82 -9.50
C ASN A 337 26.66 -3.50 -8.33
N PHE A 338 26.18 -3.55 -7.11
CA PHE A 338 26.95 -3.21 -5.91
C PHE A 338 28.12 -4.15 -5.60
N GLU A 339 28.17 -5.34 -6.19
CA GLU A 339 29.31 -6.25 -6.02
C GLU A 339 30.52 -5.80 -6.85
N GLU A 340 30.27 -5.23 -8.04
CA GLU A 340 31.28 -4.91 -9.04
C GLU A 340 31.55 -3.40 -9.17
N GLU A 341 30.55 -2.57 -8.93
CA GLU A 341 30.61 -1.14 -9.20
C GLU A 341 30.69 -0.33 -7.91
N PRO A 342 31.48 0.74 -7.87
CA PRO A 342 31.53 1.63 -6.72
C PRO A 342 30.23 2.43 -6.58
N ILE A 343 29.82 2.68 -5.35
CA ILE A 343 28.68 3.55 -5.02
C ILE A 343 28.97 5.00 -5.44
N GLY A 344 30.22 5.41 -5.30
CA GLY A 344 30.68 6.75 -5.63
C GLY A 344 32.17 6.92 -5.36
N THR A 345 32.62 8.17 -5.46
CA THR A 345 34.02 8.54 -5.24
C THR A 345 34.13 9.29 -3.92
N GLY A 346 34.94 8.78 -3.03
CA GLY A 346 35.22 9.39 -1.74
C GLY A 346 36.46 10.32 -1.71
N LYS A 347 36.93 10.61 -0.51
CA LYS A 347 38.14 11.43 -0.28
C LYS A 347 39.32 10.87 -1.05
N GLY A 348 40.13 11.76 -1.63
CA GLY A 348 41.30 11.38 -2.40
C GLY A 348 41.00 10.65 -3.72
N ASN A 349 39.84 10.85 -4.28
CA ASN A 349 39.38 10.22 -5.54
C ASN A 349 39.30 8.66 -5.46
N ARG A 350 39.13 8.10 -4.27
CA ARG A 350 39.06 6.67 -4.02
C ARG A 350 37.65 6.17 -4.37
N PRO A 351 37.50 5.10 -5.19
CA PRO A 351 36.21 4.44 -5.38
C PRO A 351 35.80 3.75 -4.08
N ILE A 352 34.53 3.97 -3.66
CA ILE A 352 33.94 3.40 -2.46
C ILE A 352 32.87 2.39 -2.87
N PHE A 353 32.99 1.17 -2.35
CA PHE A 353 32.08 0.06 -2.62
C PHE A 353 31.12 -0.18 -1.44
N LEU A 354 30.07 -0.97 -1.67
CA LEU A 354 29.11 -1.33 -0.63
C LEU A 354 29.78 -1.95 0.60
N ARG A 355 30.73 -2.85 0.40
CA ARG A 355 31.49 -3.51 1.47
C ARG A 355 32.30 -2.55 2.35
N ASP A 356 32.66 -1.36 1.86
CA ASP A 356 33.43 -0.37 2.63
C ASP A 356 32.57 0.36 3.66
N ILE A 357 31.25 0.41 3.47
CA ILE A 357 30.32 1.16 4.32
C ILE A 357 29.28 0.27 5.03
N TRP A 358 29.16 -1.01 4.65
CA TRP A 358 28.19 -1.91 5.30
C TRP A 358 28.68 -2.27 6.71
N PRO A 359 27.83 -2.13 7.76
CA PRO A 359 28.22 -2.49 9.12
C PRO A 359 28.14 -4.01 9.33
N SER A 360 28.95 -4.53 10.26
CA SER A 360 28.79 -5.92 10.70
C SER A 360 27.62 -6.07 11.66
N SER A 361 27.14 -7.31 11.82
CA SER A 361 26.06 -7.62 12.76
C SER A 361 26.43 -7.30 14.20
N GLU A 362 27.72 -7.47 14.57
CA GLU A 362 28.24 -7.15 15.90
C GLU A 362 28.22 -5.64 16.15
N GLU A 363 28.69 -4.83 15.19
CA GLU A 363 28.65 -3.36 15.31
C GLU A 363 27.22 -2.85 15.55
N VAL A 364 26.25 -3.39 14.81
CA VAL A 364 24.84 -3.03 14.96
C VAL A 364 24.30 -3.44 16.32
N SER A 365 24.55 -4.70 16.73
CA SER A 365 24.08 -5.27 17.99
C SER A 365 24.62 -4.52 19.21
N GLU A 366 25.90 -4.16 19.21
CA GLU A 366 26.53 -3.40 20.29
C GLU A 366 25.87 -2.02 20.47
N ILE A 367 25.60 -1.32 19.37
CA ILE A 367 24.96 0.00 19.44
C ILE A 367 23.49 -0.12 19.85
N VAL A 368 22.76 -1.12 19.35
CA VAL A 368 21.37 -1.38 19.77
C VAL A 368 21.34 -1.62 21.28
N HIS A 369 22.16 -2.53 21.78
CA HIS A 369 22.19 -2.89 23.20
C HIS A 369 22.53 -1.70 24.11
N SER A 370 23.47 -0.84 23.71
CA SER A 370 23.92 0.29 24.52
C SER A 370 23.05 1.53 24.42
N ASN A 371 22.20 1.66 23.38
CA ASN A 371 21.49 2.91 23.12
C ASN A 371 19.95 2.79 23.12
N VAL A 372 19.38 1.59 22.95
CA VAL A 372 17.92 1.39 22.99
C VAL A 372 17.49 1.05 24.42
N LEU A 373 16.99 2.05 25.15
CA LEU A 373 16.76 1.95 26.60
C LEU A 373 15.28 2.01 26.95
N VAL A 374 14.88 1.29 27.99
CA VAL A 374 13.51 1.24 28.53
C VAL A 374 12.91 2.61 28.80
N ASP A 375 13.70 3.54 29.34
CA ASP A 375 13.23 4.89 29.68
C ASP A 375 12.81 5.71 28.46
N MET A 376 13.36 5.38 27.28
CA MET A 376 12.95 6.04 26.03
C MET A 376 11.52 5.68 25.65
N PHE A 377 11.13 4.42 25.88
CA PHE A 377 9.76 3.96 25.64
C PHE A 377 8.82 4.57 26.68
N LYS A 378 9.12 4.43 27.97
CA LYS A 378 8.31 4.99 29.07
C LYS A 378 8.05 6.48 28.87
N SER A 379 9.11 7.28 28.69
CA SER A 379 9.00 8.73 28.52
C SER A 379 8.33 9.18 27.21
N THR A 380 8.33 8.35 26.20
CA THR A 380 7.62 8.66 24.94
C THR A 380 6.12 8.36 25.07
N TYR A 381 5.75 7.23 25.70
CA TYR A 381 4.35 6.83 25.82
C TYR A 381 3.62 7.48 26.99
N GLU A 382 4.31 7.90 28.05
CA GLU A 382 3.70 8.62 29.18
C GLU A 382 2.96 9.90 28.75
N VAL A 383 3.48 10.60 27.75
CA VAL A 383 2.91 11.86 27.27
C VAL A 383 1.89 11.70 26.14
N ILE A 384 1.67 10.48 25.63
CA ILE A 384 0.84 10.26 24.43
C ILE A 384 -0.63 10.67 24.67
N THR A 385 -1.13 10.47 25.89
CA THR A 385 -2.50 10.85 26.26
C THR A 385 -2.64 12.32 26.63
N LYS A 386 -1.52 13.01 26.86
CA LYS A 386 -1.50 14.44 27.23
C LYS A 386 -1.66 15.35 26.01
N GLY A 387 -1.38 14.83 24.80
CA GLY A 387 -1.38 15.61 23.55
C GLY A 387 -0.31 16.71 23.55
N ASN A 388 -0.32 17.52 22.50
CA ASN A 388 0.52 18.72 22.47
C ASN A 388 -0.26 19.96 22.93
N PRO A 389 0.42 21.06 23.35
CA PRO A 389 -0.24 22.26 23.83
C PRO A 389 -1.25 22.88 22.87
N MET A 390 -0.97 22.85 21.55
CA MET A 390 -1.88 23.37 20.53
C MET A 390 -3.15 22.53 20.43
N TRP A 391 -3.02 21.21 20.49
CA TRP A 391 -4.18 20.29 20.53
C TRP A 391 -5.06 20.55 21.75
N ASN A 392 -4.46 20.70 22.92
CA ASN A 392 -5.17 20.91 24.19
C ASN A 392 -5.87 22.27 24.30
N GLN A 393 -5.46 23.25 23.48
CA GLN A 393 -6.06 24.59 23.41
C GLN A 393 -7.28 24.64 22.45
N LEU A 394 -7.54 23.57 21.70
CA LEU A 394 -8.69 23.55 20.81
C LEU A 394 -9.99 23.61 21.61
N VAL A 395 -10.81 24.59 21.29
CA VAL A 395 -12.16 24.69 21.83
C VAL A 395 -13.06 23.75 21.04
N VAL A 396 -13.60 22.74 21.71
CA VAL A 396 -14.51 21.77 21.10
C VAL A 396 -15.90 21.94 21.66
N PRO A 397 -16.97 21.93 20.83
CA PRO A 397 -18.33 21.96 21.31
C PRO A 397 -18.66 20.67 22.07
N THR A 398 -19.35 20.81 23.20
CA THR A 398 -19.85 19.71 24.07
C THR A 398 -21.28 19.35 23.70
N ALA A 399 -21.56 19.12 22.44
CA ALA A 399 -22.90 18.77 21.96
C ALA A 399 -22.98 17.26 21.66
N ASP A 400 -24.16 16.66 21.88
CA ASP A 400 -24.42 15.25 21.56
C ASP A 400 -24.41 14.97 20.05
N VAL A 401 -24.60 16.01 19.24
CA VAL A 401 -24.63 15.91 17.78
C VAL A 401 -23.60 16.84 17.19
N TYR A 402 -22.83 16.35 16.21
CA TYR A 402 -21.85 17.15 15.49
C TYR A 402 -22.54 18.25 14.67
N SER A 403 -22.08 19.50 14.82
CA SER A 403 -22.55 20.62 14.02
C SER A 403 -21.78 20.70 12.71
N TRP A 404 -22.43 20.30 11.63
CA TRP A 404 -21.83 20.37 10.29
C TRP A 404 -21.72 21.81 9.78
N ASP A 405 -20.54 22.19 9.30
CA ASP A 405 -20.34 23.46 8.57
C ASP A 405 -20.52 23.21 7.06
N PRO A 406 -21.57 23.76 6.44
CA PRO A 406 -21.82 23.57 5.01
C PRO A 406 -20.77 24.26 4.13
N ASN A 407 -19.97 25.19 4.67
CA ASN A 407 -18.91 25.90 3.95
C ASN A 407 -17.55 25.23 4.09
N SER A 408 -17.41 24.24 4.98
CA SER A 408 -16.15 23.53 5.13
C SER A 408 -15.75 22.84 3.84
N THR A 409 -14.49 23.02 3.42
CA THR A 409 -13.88 22.31 2.29
C THR A 409 -13.06 21.11 2.73
N TYR A 410 -13.00 20.81 4.03
CA TYR A 410 -12.28 19.67 4.61
C TYR A 410 -13.21 18.59 5.17
N ILE A 411 -14.32 18.96 5.82
CA ILE A 411 -15.26 18.01 6.44
C ILE A 411 -16.67 18.37 5.97
N ARG A 412 -17.35 17.41 5.36
CA ARG A 412 -18.73 17.58 4.87
C ARG A 412 -19.60 16.45 5.40
N GLU A 413 -20.86 16.76 5.70
CA GLU A 413 -21.86 15.74 6.03
C GLU A 413 -21.96 14.70 4.89
N PRO A 414 -21.65 13.42 5.16
CA PRO A 414 -21.66 12.41 4.12
C PRO A 414 -23.09 11.99 3.75
N PRO A 415 -23.39 11.70 2.48
CA PRO A 415 -24.73 11.43 2.00
C PRO A 415 -25.22 10.00 2.28
N PHE A 416 -24.55 9.24 3.16
CA PHE A 416 -24.80 7.80 3.33
C PHE A 416 -26.19 7.47 3.85
N PHE A 417 -26.81 8.36 4.64
CA PHE A 417 -28.16 8.18 5.21
C PHE A 417 -29.25 9.00 4.50
N LYS A 418 -28.87 9.77 3.48
CA LYS A 418 -29.82 10.61 2.75
C LYS A 418 -30.87 9.72 2.04
N GLY A 419 -32.16 10.00 2.31
CA GLY A 419 -33.27 9.21 1.75
C GLY A 419 -33.45 7.80 2.34
N MET A 420 -32.81 7.51 3.46
CA MET A 420 -32.96 6.23 4.16
C MET A 420 -34.39 6.09 4.73
N SER A 421 -35.07 4.98 4.41
CA SER A 421 -36.33 4.55 5.04
C SER A 421 -36.08 3.43 6.05
N MET A 422 -37.11 3.10 6.84
CA MET A 422 -37.04 1.93 7.74
C MET A 422 -37.17 0.60 7.00
N ASP A 423 -37.82 0.57 5.85
CA ASP A 423 -37.96 -0.61 5.03
C ASP A 423 -36.69 -0.83 4.18
N PRO A 424 -36.11 -2.05 4.18
CA PRO A 424 -35.02 -2.39 3.29
C PRO A 424 -35.42 -2.27 1.81
N PRO A 425 -34.51 -1.77 0.92
CA PRO A 425 -34.83 -1.68 -0.52
C PRO A 425 -34.93 -3.03 -1.23
N GLY A 426 -34.30 -4.06 -0.65
CA GLY A 426 -34.25 -5.39 -1.27
C GLY A 426 -33.32 -5.48 -2.50
N PRO A 427 -33.09 -6.68 -3.02
CA PRO A 427 -32.36 -6.88 -4.26
C PRO A 427 -33.20 -6.52 -5.49
N HIS A 428 -32.54 -6.04 -6.54
CA HIS A 428 -33.16 -5.77 -7.83
C HIS A 428 -32.17 -6.00 -8.96
N SER A 429 -32.63 -6.49 -10.09
CA SER A 429 -31.82 -6.70 -11.28
C SER A 429 -31.29 -5.39 -11.82
N ILE A 430 -30.06 -5.43 -12.33
CA ILE A 430 -29.42 -4.31 -13.04
C ILE A 430 -29.75 -4.49 -14.51
N LYS A 431 -30.36 -3.48 -15.14
CA LYS A 431 -30.83 -3.55 -16.54
C LYS A 431 -30.09 -2.52 -17.38
N ASP A 432 -29.64 -2.96 -18.54
CA ASP A 432 -29.07 -2.12 -19.60
C ASP A 432 -27.98 -1.14 -19.12
N ALA A 433 -27.18 -1.57 -18.14
CA ALA A 433 -26.10 -0.77 -17.57
C ALA A 433 -24.93 -0.61 -18.56
N TYR A 434 -24.35 0.58 -18.63
CA TYR A 434 -23.17 0.84 -19.43
C TYR A 434 -21.88 0.47 -18.68
N CYS A 435 -20.84 0.11 -19.43
CA CYS A 435 -19.51 -0.04 -18.86
C CYS A 435 -18.87 1.33 -18.68
N LEU A 436 -18.72 1.78 -17.44
CA LEU A 436 -18.04 3.03 -17.12
C LEU A 436 -16.53 2.91 -17.35
N LEU A 437 -15.95 1.79 -16.98
CA LEU A 437 -14.52 1.51 -17.03
C LEU A 437 -14.27 0.05 -17.36
N SER A 438 -13.25 -0.19 -18.19
CA SER A 438 -12.78 -1.52 -18.54
C SER A 438 -11.28 -1.62 -18.30
N PHE A 439 -10.88 -2.51 -17.39
CA PHE A 439 -9.53 -2.62 -16.90
C PHE A 439 -8.88 -3.96 -17.22
N GLY A 440 -7.55 -3.99 -17.22
CA GLY A 440 -6.75 -5.20 -17.18
C GLY A 440 -6.57 -5.73 -15.75
N ASP A 441 -5.51 -6.52 -15.57
CA ASP A 441 -5.14 -7.11 -14.29
C ASP A 441 -4.51 -6.09 -13.33
N CYS A 442 -4.52 -6.40 -12.02
CA CYS A 442 -3.83 -5.67 -10.96
C CYS A 442 -4.16 -4.18 -10.84
N VAL A 443 -5.41 -3.82 -11.00
CA VAL A 443 -5.86 -2.47 -10.64
C VAL A 443 -5.87 -2.35 -9.12
N THR A 444 -5.01 -1.49 -8.60
CA THR A 444 -4.80 -1.34 -7.15
C THR A 444 -5.83 -0.40 -6.51
N THR A 445 -5.95 -0.47 -5.18
CA THR A 445 -6.72 0.51 -4.42
C THR A 445 -6.17 1.94 -4.57
N ASP A 446 -4.90 2.10 -4.94
CA ASP A 446 -4.27 3.40 -5.24
C ASP A 446 -4.67 3.95 -6.61
N HIS A 447 -5.09 3.10 -7.56
CA HIS A 447 -5.70 3.52 -8.82
C HIS A 447 -7.15 3.98 -8.62
N ILE A 448 -7.87 3.34 -7.70
CA ILE A 448 -9.31 3.57 -7.48
C ILE A 448 -9.53 4.71 -6.50
N SER A 449 -8.96 4.61 -5.30
CA SER A 449 -9.08 5.60 -4.24
C SER A 449 -8.13 6.77 -4.47
N PRO A 450 -8.60 8.01 -4.42
CA PRO A 450 -7.72 9.17 -4.63
C PRO A 450 -6.68 9.29 -3.51
N ALA A 451 -5.45 9.61 -3.89
CA ALA A 451 -4.31 9.79 -3.00
C ALA A 451 -3.34 10.85 -3.56
N GLY A 452 -2.46 11.35 -2.69
CA GLY A 452 -1.47 12.36 -3.08
C GLY A 452 -2.08 13.73 -3.43
N SER A 453 -1.37 14.46 -4.28
CA SER A 453 -1.74 15.84 -4.67
C SER A 453 -2.97 15.88 -5.58
N ILE A 454 -3.74 16.95 -5.49
CA ILE A 454 -4.91 17.20 -6.33
C ILE A 454 -4.45 17.93 -7.60
N HIS A 455 -4.57 17.27 -8.74
CA HIS A 455 -4.14 17.84 -10.02
C HIS A 455 -5.00 19.06 -10.39
N LYS A 456 -4.35 20.14 -10.85
CA LYS A 456 -4.95 21.45 -11.10
C LYS A 456 -6.15 21.45 -12.08
N ASP A 457 -6.18 20.51 -13.01
CA ASP A 457 -7.23 20.43 -14.05
C ASP A 457 -8.30 19.37 -13.71
N SER A 458 -8.20 18.72 -12.54
CA SER A 458 -9.11 17.65 -12.13
C SER A 458 -10.50 18.16 -11.75
N PRO A 459 -11.53 17.32 -11.78
CA PRO A 459 -12.86 17.66 -11.25
C PRO A 459 -12.83 18.09 -9.78
N ALA A 460 -11.93 17.53 -8.97
CA ALA A 460 -11.73 17.92 -7.57
C ALA A 460 -11.17 19.35 -7.46
N ALA A 461 -10.22 19.71 -8.33
CA ALA A 461 -9.68 21.07 -8.39
C ALA A 461 -10.74 22.09 -8.78
N LYS A 462 -11.56 21.79 -9.79
CA LYS A 462 -12.68 22.65 -10.20
C LYS A 462 -13.67 22.89 -9.05
N TYR A 463 -13.96 21.82 -8.29
CA TYR A 463 -14.81 21.94 -7.10
C TYR A 463 -14.20 22.87 -6.04
N LEU A 464 -12.90 22.71 -5.73
CA LEU A 464 -12.21 23.53 -4.74
C LEU A 464 -12.11 24.99 -5.16
N VAL A 465 -11.80 25.27 -6.43
CA VAL A 465 -11.79 26.65 -6.99
C VAL A 465 -13.17 27.25 -6.89
N GLY A 466 -14.22 26.50 -7.20
CA GLY A 466 -15.62 26.95 -7.03
C GLY A 466 -15.99 27.31 -5.58
N HIS A 467 -15.25 26.77 -4.60
CA HIS A 467 -15.36 27.13 -3.17
C HIS A 467 -14.28 28.13 -2.72
N SER A 468 -13.69 28.87 -3.65
CA SER A 468 -12.70 29.94 -3.40
C SER A 468 -11.38 29.44 -2.79
N VAL A 469 -11.05 28.14 -2.91
CA VAL A 469 -9.77 27.59 -2.48
C VAL A 469 -8.74 27.83 -3.60
N LYS A 470 -7.65 28.52 -3.30
CA LYS A 470 -6.57 28.77 -4.26
C LYS A 470 -5.78 27.50 -4.52
N HIS A 471 -5.16 27.37 -5.70
CA HIS A 471 -4.40 26.20 -6.10
C HIS A 471 -3.31 25.81 -5.07
N ARG A 472 -2.57 26.78 -4.56
CA ARG A 472 -1.53 26.58 -3.52
C ARG A 472 -2.07 26.03 -2.20
N ASP A 473 -3.38 26.17 -1.96
CA ASP A 473 -4.07 25.77 -0.73
C ASP A 473 -4.87 24.47 -0.91
N PHE A 474 -4.74 23.79 -2.05
CA PHE A 474 -5.46 22.54 -2.34
C PHE A 474 -5.14 21.45 -1.34
N ASN A 475 -3.87 21.39 -0.89
CA ASN A 475 -3.39 20.30 -0.07
C ASN A 475 -3.55 18.93 -0.79
N SER A 476 -3.67 17.84 -0.08
CA SER A 476 -3.79 16.50 -0.66
C SER A 476 -5.20 15.92 -0.52
N TYR A 477 -5.52 14.91 -1.32
CA TYR A 477 -6.73 14.11 -1.12
C TYR A 477 -6.81 13.53 0.30
N GLY A 478 -5.68 13.05 0.84
CA GLY A 478 -5.61 12.52 2.20
C GLY A 478 -6.02 13.55 3.28
N SER A 479 -5.62 14.80 3.13
CA SER A 479 -6.01 15.90 4.04
C SER A 479 -7.49 16.24 3.95
N ARG A 480 -8.12 15.99 2.81
CA ARG A 480 -9.53 16.31 2.54
C ARG A 480 -10.44 15.09 2.54
N ARG A 481 -9.97 13.94 3.03
CA ARG A 481 -10.74 12.68 3.03
C ARG A 481 -12.05 12.73 3.81
N GLY A 482 -12.23 13.72 4.67
CA GLY A 482 -13.51 14.05 5.34
C GLY A 482 -14.51 14.80 4.45
N ASN A 483 -14.11 15.20 3.24
CA ASN A 483 -14.98 15.85 2.26
C ASN A 483 -15.27 14.87 1.10
N TYR A 484 -16.43 14.23 1.16
CA TYR A 484 -16.84 13.26 0.16
C TYR A 484 -16.93 13.84 -1.26
N GLU A 485 -17.22 15.14 -1.41
CA GLU A 485 -17.30 15.81 -2.69
C GLU A 485 -15.94 15.87 -3.40
N VAL A 486 -14.85 16.09 -2.64
CA VAL A 486 -13.50 16.04 -3.16
C VAL A 486 -13.11 14.61 -3.49
N MET A 487 -13.40 13.66 -2.58
CA MET A 487 -13.00 12.26 -2.73
C MET A 487 -13.70 11.57 -3.90
N MET A 488 -15.01 11.77 -4.08
CA MET A 488 -15.72 11.17 -5.21
C MET A 488 -15.24 11.70 -6.57
N ARG A 489 -14.80 12.95 -6.62
CA ARG A 489 -14.26 13.57 -7.85
C ARG A 489 -12.87 13.07 -8.19
N GLY A 490 -12.14 12.55 -7.21
CA GLY A 490 -10.83 11.91 -7.39
C GLY A 490 -10.89 10.39 -7.57
N THR A 491 -12.06 9.78 -7.43
CA THR A 491 -12.21 8.33 -7.62
C THR A 491 -11.91 7.94 -9.06
N PHE A 492 -11.04 6.93 -9.24
CA PHE A 492 -10.42 6.59 -10.54
C PHE A 492 -9.66 7.76 -11.18
N GLY A 493 -9.22 8.71 -10.35
CA GLY A 493 -8.51 9.92 -10.80
C GLY A 493 -6.99 9.75 -10.98
N ASN A 494 -6.47 8.55 -10.83
CA ASN A 494 -5.04 8.27 -10.94
C ASN A 494 -4.57 8.42 -12.40
N ILE A 495 -3.48 9.17 -12.61
CA ILE A 495 -2.92 9.44 -13.95
C ILE A 495 -2.29 8.21 -14.62
N ARG A 496 -2.06 7.14 -13.87
CA ARG A 496 -1.48 5.87 -14.35
C ARG A 496 -2.52 4.78 -14.61
N ILE A 497 -3.80 5.05 -14.34
CA ILE A 497 -4.85 4.07 -14.61
C ILE A 497 -5.01 3.88 -16.11
N VAL A 498 -5.09 2.63 -16.55
CA VAL A 498 -5.25 2.29 -17.97
C VAL A 498 -6.64 1.75 -18.22
N ASN A 499 -7.43 2.48 -19.01
CA ASN A 499 -8.79 2.11 -19.37
C ASN A 499 -8.81 1.54 -20.80
N LYS A 500 -9.18 0.27 -20.95
CA LYS A 500 -9.25 -0.41 -22.27
C LYS A 500 -10.23 0.28 -23.24
N LEU A 501 -11.24 1.01 -22.73
CA LEU A 501 -12.16 1.80 -23.56
C LEU A 501 -11.45 2.95 -24.31
N LEU A 502 -10.23 3.30 -23.92
CA LEU A 502 -9.40 4.35 -24.52
C LEU A 502 -8.16 3.76 -25.24
N ASP A 503 -8.25 2.55 -25.77
CA ASP A 503 -7.16 1.88 -26.51
C ASP A 503 -5.84 1.80 -25.72
N GLY A 504 -5.94 1.73 -24.38
CA GLY A 504 -4.79 1.63 -23.48
C GLY A 504 -4.12 2.97 -23.12
N GLU A 505 -4.71 4.10 -23.47
CA GLU A 505 -4.22 5.41 -23.04
C GLU A 505 -4.33 5.54 -21.50
N PRO A 506 -3.24 5.87 -20.80
CA PRO A 506 -3.29 6.07 -19.35
C PRO A 506 -3.95 7.40 -19.00
N GLY A 507 -4.61 7.45 -17.84
CA GLY A 507 -5.16 8.66 -17.28
C GLY A 507 -6.59 8.53 -16.74
N PRO A 508 -7.06 9.56 -16.04
CA PRO A 508 -8.32 9.54 -15.29
C PRO A 508 -9.56 9.79 -16.16
N LYS A 509 -9.57 9.22 -17.37
CA LYS A 509 -10.65 9.47 -18.35
C LYS A 509 -11.33 8.19 -18.78
N THR A 510 -12.53 8.34 -19.33
CA THR A 510 -13.31 7.30 -19.97
C THR A 510 -14.11 7.87 -21.15
N ILE A 511 -14.77 7.00 -21.89
CA ILE A 511 -15.73 7.38 -22.94
C ILE A 511 -17.14 7.31 -22.36
N HIS A 512 -17.89 8.36 -22.49
CA HIS A 512 -19.36 8.31 -22.35
C HIS A 512 -19.94 7.64 -23.59
N ILE A 513 -20.30 6.37 -23.48
CA ILE A 513 -20.66 5.51 -24.63
C ILE A 513 -21.74 6.10 -25.50
N PRO A 514 -22.87 6.64 -24.95
CA PRO A 514 -23.93 7.22 -25.78
C PRO A 514 -23.51 8.39 -26.66
N THR A 515 -22.65 9.28 -26.16
CA THR A 515 -22.21 10.49 -26.89
C THR A 515 -20.85 10.36 -27.55
N ARG A 516 -20.09 9.28 -27.24
CA ARG A 516 -18.70 9.05 -27.68
C ARG A 516 -17.71 10.11 -27.21
N GLU A 517 -18.08 10.95 -26.24
CA GLU A 517 -17.20 11.96 -25.67
C GLU A 517 -16.23 11.36 -24.65
N LYS A 518 -14.97 11.77 -24.74
CA LYS A 518 -13.90 11.45 -23.79
C LYS A 518 -13.97 12.45 -22.62
N LEU A 519 -14.29 11.97 -21.43
CA LEU A 519 -14.52 12.76 -20.23
C LEU A 519 -13.67 12.25 -19.06
N TYR A 520 -13.48 13.09 -18.03
CA TYR A 520 -13.06 12.57 -16.75
C TYR A 520 -14.08 11.55 -16.23
N VAL A 521 -13.59 10.52 -15.52
CA VAL A 521 -14.47 9.46 -15.00
C VAL A 521 -15.62 10.02 -14.18
N TYR A 522 -15.36 10.99 -13.31
CA TYR A 522 -16.38 11.66 -12.53
C TYR A 522 -17.46 12.31 -13.43
N ASP A 523 -17.03 13.07 -14.44
CA ASP A 523 -17.94 13.81 -15.31
C ASP A 523 -18.81 12.84 -16.13
N ALA A 524 -18.24 11.74 -16.62
CA ALA A 524 -18.98 10.69 -17.30
C ALA A 524 -20.01 10.00 -16.38
N ALA A 525 -19.59 9.64 -15.16
CA ALA A 525 -20.45 9.02 -14.18
C ALA A 525 -21.65 9.90 -13.80
N MET A 526 -21.41 11.22 -13.64
CA MET A 526 -22.50 12.18 -13.36
C MET A 526 -23.45 12.33 -14.55
N ARG A 527 -22.96 12.21 -15.78
CA ARG A 527 -23.81 12.26 -16.98
C ARG A 527 -24.73 11.02 -17.03
N TYR A 528 -24.18 9.80 -16.86
CA TYR A 528 -25.00 8.58 -16.77
C TYR A 528 -26.04 8.67 -15.65
N LYS A 529 -25.66 9.18 -14.49
CA LYS A 529 -26.59 9.39 -13.37
C LYS A 529 -27.73 10.34 -13.72
N ASN A 530 -27.43 11.49 -14.35
CA ASN A 530 -28.44 12.46 -14.74
C ASN A 530 -29.42 11.90 -15.79
N ASP A 531 -28.93 11.01 -16.63
CA ASP A 531 -29.72 10.30 -17.65
C ASP A 531 -30.47 9.08 -17.08
N GLY A 532 -30.34 8.81 -15.76
CA GLY A 532 -30.98 7.68 -15.09
C GLY A 532 -30.42 6.32 -15.49
N GLN A 533 -29.17 6.29 -15.98
CA GLN A 533 -28.50 5.07 -16.45
C GLN A 533 -27.58 4.49 -15.37
N ASP A 534 -27.68 3.18 -15.16
CA ASP A 534 -26.76 2.43 -14.32
C ASP A 534 -25.44 2.12 -15.06
N THR A 535 -24.37 1.92 -14.31
CA THR A 535 -23.06 1.56 -14.84
C THR A 535 -22.45 0.37 -14.13
N ILE A 536 -21.51 -0.29 -14.80
CA ILE A 536 -20.65 -1.34 -14.23
C ILE A 536 -19.18 -1.05 -14.52
N VAL A 537 -18.31 -1.77 -13.83
CA VAL A 537 -16.87 -1.81 -14.10
C VAL A 537 -16.48 -3.23 -14.48
N LEU A 538 -15.69 -3.39 -15.55
CA LEU A 538 -15.06 -4.65 -15.93
C LEU A 538 -13.58 -4.60 -15.51
N ALA A 539 -13.06 -5.71 -14.98
CA ALA A 539 -11.67 -5.79 -14.52
C ALA A 539 -11.07 -7.19 -14.71
N GLY A 540 -9.74 -7.24 -14.64
CA GLY A 540 -8.98 -8.49 -14.72
C GLY A 540 -8.75 -9.13 -13.35
N SER A 541 -7.59 -9.77 -13.19
CA SER A 541 -7.18 -10.44 -11.96
C SER A 541 -6.75 -9.45 -10.87
N GLU A 542 -6.91 -9.87 -9.61
CA GLU A 542 -6.43 -9.13 -8.42
C GLU A 542 -6.98 -7.70 -8.31
N TYR A 543 -8.25 -7.50 -8.69
CA TYR A 543 -8.88 -6.18 -8.61
C TYR A 543 -8.96 -5.69 -7.17
N GLY A 544 -8.45 -4.48 -6.92
CA GLY A 544 -8.40 -3.85 -5.60
C GLY A 544 -7.24 -4.31 -4.73
N THR A 545 -6.15 -4.86 -5.33
CA THR A 545 -4.93 -5.19 -4.60
C THR A 545 -4.31 -3.94 -3.96
N GLY A 546 -3.63 -4.09 -2.83
CA GLY A 546 -2.89 -3.01 -2.18
C GLY A 546 -3.38 -2.65 -0.78
N SER A 547 -3.62 -1.37 -0.53
CA SER A 547 -3.95 -0.83 0.79
C SER A 547 -5.42 -1.02 1.16
N SER A 548 -5.73 -1.14 2.45
CA SER A 548 -7.10 -1.13 2.97
C SER A 548 -7.68 0.29 2.96
N ARG A 549 -8.04 0.79 1.78
CA ARG A 549 -8.65 2.10 1.58
C ARG A 549 -10.13 1.95 1.28
N ASP A 550 -10.97 2.14 2.28
CA ASP A 550 -12.43 2.07 2.11
C ASP A 550 -12.99 3.10 1.11
N TRP A 551 -12.27 4.19 0.83
CA TRP A 551 -12.63 5.15 -0.22
C TRP A 551 -12.61 4.54 -1.63
N ASP A 552 -11.94 3.41 -1.85
CA ASP A 552 -12.00 2.67 -3.11
C ASP A 552 -13.42 2.17 -3.43
N ALA A 553 -14.15 1.72 -2.42
CA ALA A 553 -15.55 1.30 -2.54
C ALA A 553 -16.54 2.45 -2.31
N LYS A 554 -16.27 3.34 -1.33
CA LYS A 554 -17.10 4.53 -1.08
C LYS A 554 -17.16 5.44 -2.30
N GLY A 555 -16.01 5.73 -2.92
CA GLY A 555 -15.93 6.53 -4.13
C GLY A 555 -16.67 5.89 -5.30
N THR A 556 -16.45 4.60 -5.52
CA THR A 556 -17.14 3.81 -6.55
C THR A 556 -18.66 3.88 -6.37
N MET A 557 -19.16 3.70 -5.16
CA MET A 557 -20.58 3.83 -4.82
C MET A 557 -21.08 5.28 -4.99
N LEU A 558 -20.27 6.28 -4.59
CA LEU A 558 -20.65 7.70 -4.66
C LEU A 558 -20.71 8.22 -6.11
N LEU A 559 -20.05 7.60 -7.06
CA LEU A 559 -20.25 7.85 -8.49
C LEU A 559 -21.67 7.51 -8.96
N GLN A 560 -22.48 6.95 -8.08
CA GLN A 560 -23.94 6.81 -8.16
C GLN A 560 -24.47 6.25 -9.47
N GLY A 561 -24.07 5.09 -9.81
CA GLY A 561 -24.49 4.40 -11.01
C GLY A 561 -23.70 3.13 -11.15
N VAL A 562 -22.52 3.07 -10.54
CA VAL A 562 -21.73 1.84 -10.48
C VAL A 562 -22.41 0.86 -9.52
N LYS A 563 -23.10 -0.11 -10.10
CA LYS A 563 -23.87 -1.11 -9.35
C LYS A 563 -23.13 -2.42 -9.14
N ALA A 564 -22.25 -2.75 -10.07
CA ALA A 564 -21.50 -3.99 -10.01
C ALA A 564 -20.08 -3.83 -10.57
N VAL A 565 -19.19 -4.67 -10.11
CA VAL A 565 -17.86 -4.88 -10.69
C VAL A 565 -17.76 -6.35 -11.11
N ILE A 566 -17.42 -6.62 -12.37
CA ILE A 566 -17.17 -7.97 -12.88
C ILE A 566 -15.69 -8.12 -13.12
N ALA A 567 -15.03 -9.01 -12.39
CA ALA A 567 -13.57 -9.20 -12.44
C ALA A 567 -13.19 -10.68 -12.53
N LYS A 568 -11.95 -10.98 -12.92
CA LYS A 568 -11.44 -12.36 -12.85
C LYS A 568 -11.24 -12.79 -11.40
N SER A 569 -10.72 -11.90 -10.56
CA SER A 569 -10.58 -12.11 -9.13
C SER A 569 -10.50 -10.79 -8.37
N PHE A 570 -10.82 -10.84 -7.08
CA PHE A 570 -10.78 -9.69 -6.18
C PHE A 570 -9.77 -9.92 -5.06
N GLU A 571 -9.15 -8.85 -4.62
CA GLU A 571 -8.48 -8.83 -3.33
C GLU A 571 -9.52 -8.77 -2.20
N ARG A 572 -9.23 -9.47 -1.12
CA ARG A 572 -10.18 -9.72 -0.02
C ARG A 572 -10.79 -8.44 0.57
N ILE A 573 -9.95 -7.47 0.91
CA ILE A 573 -10.39 -6.24 1.59
C ILE A 573 -11.30 -5.43 0.67
N HIS A 574 -10.88 -5.25 -0.58
CA HIS A 574 -11.66 -4.48 -1.55
C HIS A 574 -13.01 -5.13 -1.88
N ARG A 575 -13.04 -6.47 -2.04
CA ARG A 575 -14.29 -7.21 -2.24
C ARG A 575 -15.27 -6.95 -1.08
N SER A 576 -14.79 -7.07 0.17
CA SER A 576 -15.63 -6.84 1.36
C SER A 576 -16.12 -5.40 1.44
N ASN A 577 -15.27 -4.43 1.07
CA ASN A 577 -15.64 -3.02 1.03
C ASN A 577 -16.71 -2.73 -0.03
N LEU A 578 -16.62 -3.33 -1.21
CA LEU A 578 -17.65 -3.21 -2.26
C LEU A 578 -19.00 -3.69 -1.74
N VAL A 579 -19.06 -4.89 -1.16
CA VAL A 579 -20.30 -5.44 -0.57
C VAL A 579 -20.85 -4.52 0.52
N GLY A 580 -19.99 -4.06 1.43
CA GLY A 580 -20.37 -3.14 2.50
C GLY A 580 -20.95 -1.82 1.99
N MET A 581 -20.56 -1.38 0.79
CA MET A 581 -21.05 -0.16 0.13
C MET A 581 -22.21 -0.42 -0.83
N GLY A 582 -22.67 -1.69 -0.99
CA GLY A 582 -23.79 -2.04 -1.85
C GLY A 582 -23.43 -2.15 -3.33
N VAL A 583 -22.15 -2.30 -3.65
CA VAL A 583 -21.67 -2.60 -5.01
C VAL A 583 -21.48 -4.11 -5.13
N ILE A 584 -22.03 -4.73 -6.16
CA ILE A 584 -22.05 -6.18 -6.34
C ILE A 584 -20.74 -6.67 -6.97
N PRO A 585 -19.93 -7.46 -6.27
CA PRO A 585 -18.76 -8.09 -6.88
C PRO A 585 -19.15 -9.41 -7.55
N LEU A 586 -18.79 -9.57 -8.82
CA LEU A 586 -19.01 -10.75 -9.64
C LEU A 586 -17.69 -11.27 -10.20
N CYS A 587 -17.43 -12.57 -10.11
CA CYS A 587 -16.28 -13.18 -10.77
C CYS A 587 -16.67 -13.93 -12.03
N PHE A 588 -15.90 -13.72 -13.10
CA PHE A 588 -15.93 -14.61 -14.26
C PHE A 588 -15.65 -16.06 -13.83
N LYS A 589 -16.15 -17.02 -14.56
CA LYS A 589 -15.85 -18.44 -14.33
C LYS A 589 -14.37 -18.73 -14.64
N SER A 590 -13.85 -19.80 -14.07
CA SER A 590 -12.49 -20.24 -14.28
C SER A 590 -12.17 -20.38 -15.77
N GLY A 591 -11.12 -19.73 -16.24
CA GLY A 591 -10.72 -19.72 -17.64
C GLY A 591 -11.44 -18.67 -18.50
N GLU A 592 -12.42 -17.95 -17.94
CA GLU A 592 -13.14 -16.89 -18.65
C GLU A 592 -12.67 -15.50 -18.20
N ASP A 593 -12.75 -14.57 -19.13
CA ASP A 593 -12.55 -13.13 -18.92
C ASP A 593 -13.26 -12.35 -20.04
N MET A 594 -13.14 -11.03 -19.98
CA MET A 594 -13.77 -10.18 -20.99
C MET A 594 -13.25 -10.48 -22.42
N ASP A 595 -11.97 -10.81 -22.55
CA ASP A 595 -11.34 -11.04 -23.86
C ASP A 595 -11.81 -12.40 -24.44
N SER A 596 -11.85 -13.47 -23.62
CA SER A 596 -12.30 -14.80 -24.03
C SER A 596 -13.80 -14.84 -24.39
N ILE A 597 -14.62 -14.05 -23.69
CA ILE A 597 -16.06 -13.90 -23.99
C ILE A 597 -16.24 -12.95 -25.19
N GLY A 598 -15.23 -12.17 -25.52
CA GLY A 598 -15.23 -11.17 -26.59
C GLY A 598 -16.03 -9.92 -26.24
N LEU A 599 -16.02 -9.50 -24.97
CA LEU A 599 -16.62 -8.25 -24.53
C LEU A 599 -15.72 -7.08 -24.93
N THR A 600 -16.32 -6.01 -25.44
CA THR A 600 -15.60 -4.79 -25.83
C THR A 600 -15.72 -3.67 -24.79
N GLY A 601 -16.64 -3.83 -23.84
CA GLY A 601 -17.03 -2.79 -22.89
C GLY A 601 -17.95 -1.72 -23.48
N GLN A 602 -18.31 -1.82 -24.76
CA GLN A 602 -19.26 -0.90 -25.40
C GLN A 602 -20.70 -1.38 -25.38
N GLU A 603 -20.92 -2.62 -24.94
CA GLU A 603 -22.22 -3.23 -24.76
C GLU A 603 -22.96 -2.63 -23.54
N GLN A 604 -24.27 -2.74 -23.52
CA GLN A 604 -25.07 -2.62 -22.31
C GLN A 604 -25.17 -4.00 -21.66
N TYR A 605 -25.21 -4.03 -20.34
CA TYR A 605 -25.17 -5.24 -19.51
C TYR A 605 -26.41 -5.34 -18.64
N THR A 606 -27.08 -6.50 -18.65
CA THR A 606 -28.17 -6.84 -17.74
C THR A 606 -27.70 -7.96 -16.81
N ILE A 607 -27.75 -7.73 -15.51
CA ILE A 607 -27.38 -8.70 -14.47
C ILE A 607 -28.66 -9.20 -13.83
N HIS A 608 -28.95 -10.49 -14.00
CA HIS A 608 -30.21 -11.11 -13.58
C HIS A 608 -30.13 -11.59 -12.13
N LEU A 609 -30.43 -10.70 -11.18
CA LEU A 609 -30.53 -11.05 -9.77
C LEU A 609 -31.92 -11.58 -9.42
N PRO A 610 -32.02 -12.50 -8.42
CA PRO A 610 -33.29 -12.84 -7.82
C PRO A 610 -34.03 -11.62 -7.28
N SER A 611 -35.34 -11.67 -7.28
CA SER A 611 -36.21 -10.58 -6.80
C SER A 611 -36.30 -10.51 -5.26
N SER A 612 -35.99 -11.62 -4.60
CA SER A 612 -36.01 -11.75 -3.15
C SER A 612 -34.65 -12.15 -2.61
N ILE A 613 -34.24 -11.53 -1.48
CA ILE A 613 -33.02 -11.90 -0.80
C ILE A 613 -33.02 -13.38 -0.32
N HIS A 614 -34.18 -13.93 -0.04
CA HIS A 614 -34.35 -15.34 0.37
C HIS A 614 -34.04 -16.34 -0.74
N GLU A 615 -34.01 -15.89 -2.00
CA GLU A 615 -33.63 -16.69 -3.16
C GLU A 615 -32.14 -16.57 -3.49
N MET A 616 -31.42 -15.72 -2.75
CA MET A 616 -29.97 -15.49 -2.93
C MET A 616 -29.16 -16.32 -1.95
N GLN A 617 -28.05 -16.84 -2.44
CA GLN A 617 -27.08 -17.60 -1.63
C GLN A 617 -25.66 -17.09 -1.86
N PRO A 618 -24.79 -17.14 -0.83
CA PRO A 618 -23.36 -16.86 -1.03
C PRO A 618 -22.76 -17.74 -2.11
N GLY A 619 -22.02 -17.12 -3.03
CA GLY A 619 -21.31 -17.84 -4.10
C GLY A 619 -22.21 -18.39 -5.24
N GLN A 620 -23.49 -18.03 -5.30
CA GLN A 620 -24.37 -18.52 -6.37
C GLN A 620 -23.98 -17.99 -7.75
N ASP A 621 -24.44 -18.67 -8.77
CA ASP A 621 -24.28 -18.30 -10.16
C ASP A 621 -25.30 -17.24 -10.58
N ILE A 622 -24.81 -16.20 -11.24
CA ILE A 622 -25.60 -15.09 -11.77
C ILE A 622 -25.41 -15.01 -13.28
N VAL A 623 -26.48 -14.98 -14.02
CA VAL A 623 -26.44 -14.80 -15.48
C VAL A 623 -26.34 -13.32 -15.81
N VAL A 624 -25.41 -13.00 -16.72
CA VAL A 624 -25.23 -11.68 -17.29
C VAL A 624 -25.49 -11.76 -18.79
N THR A 625 -26.34 -10.87 -19.29
CA THR A 625 -26.62 -10.75 -20.72
C THR A 625 -26.24 -9.38 -21.25
N THR A 626 -25.90 -9.30 -22.53
CA THR A 626 -25.49 -8.05 -23.17
C THR A 626 -26.43 -7.64 -24.30
N SER A 627 -26.44 -6.37 -24.66
CA SER A 627 -27.16 -5.84 -25.82
C SER A 627 -26.73 -6.49 -27.14
N THR A 628 -25.53 -7.08 -27.21
CA THR A 628 -25.04 -7.84 -28.37
C THR A 628 -25.43 -9.31 -28.36
N ARG A 629 -26.39 -9.68 -27.49
CA ARG A 629 -26.94 -11.06 -27.32
C ARG A 629 -25.93 -12.08 -26.81
N LYS A 630 -24.85 -11.67 -26.18
CA LYS A 630 -23.96 -12.55 -25.44
C LYS A 630 -24.58 -12.86 -24.08
N SER A 631 -24.39 -14.09 -23.60
CA SER A 631 -24.79 -14.52 -22.27
C SER A 631 -23.65 -15.28 -21.63
N PHE A 632 -23.32 -14.97 -20.40
CA PHE A 632 -22.31 -15.66 -19.62
C PHE A 632 -22.68 -15.69 -18.15
N THR A 633 -22.06 -16.58 -17.40
CA THR A 633 -22.34 -16.79 -15.98
C THR A 633 -21.20 -16.29 -15.12
N CYS A 634 -21.52 -15.53 -14.10
CA CYS A 634 -20.58 -15.09 -13.08
C CYS A 634 -20.89 -15.70 -11.72
N THR A 635 -19.90 -15.84 -10.88
CA THR A 635 -20.07 -16.21 -9.47
C THR A 635 -20.27 -14.95 -8.63
N LEU A 636 -21.37 -14.87 -7.89
CA LEU A 636 -21.64 -13.82 -6.92
C LEU A 636 -20.66 -13.92 -5.75
N ARG A 637 -19.95 -12.84 -5.47
CA ARG A 637 -18.93 -12.80 -4.42
C ARG A 637 -19.45 -12.16 -3.13
N PHE A 638 -20.67 -12.53 -2.74
CA PHE A 638 -21.08 -12.47 -1.34
C PHE A 638 -20.62 -13.77 -0.70
N ASP A 639 -19.77 -13.70 0.29
CA ASP A 639 -19.08 -14.86 0.83
C ASP A 639 -19.76 -15.38 2.12
N THR A 640 -20.66 -14.57 2.73
CA THR A 640 -21.39 -14.93 3.95
C THR A 640 -22.85 -14.48 3.93
N GLU A 641 -23.71 -15.16 4.71
CA GLU A 641 -25.12 -14.79 4.93
C GLU A 641 -25.30 -13.34 5.43
N VAL A 642 -24.38 -12.86 6.24
CA VAL A 642 -24.42 -11.49 6.78
C VAL A 642 -24.22 -10.46 5.66
N GLU A 643 -23.44 -10.77 4.67
CA GLU A 643 -23.23 -9.88 3.51
C GLU A 643 -24.51 -9.77 2.65
N LEU A 644 -25.30 -10.81 2.56
CA LEU A 644 -26.64 -10.74 1.95
C LEU A 644 -27.53 -9.77 2.72
N SER A 645 -27.48 -9.81 4.07
CA SER A 645 -28.22 -8.85 4.90
C SER A 645 -27.76 -7.40 4.67
N TYR A 646 -26.47 -7.16 4.47
CA TYR A 646 -25.98 -5.82 4.12
C TYR A 646 -26.54 -5.35 2.78
N PHE A 647 -26.54 -6.24 1.80
CA PHE A 647 -27.06 -5.96 0.46
C PHE A 647 -28.57 -5.70 0.46
N ASP A 648 -29.35 -6.53 1.16
CA ASP A 648 -30.79 -6.35 1.33
C ASP A 648 -31.15 -4.98 1.91
N HIS A 649 -30.37 -4.53 2.87
CA HIS A 649 -30.53 -3.22 3.49
C HIS A 649 -29.90 -2.06 2.66
N GLY A 650 -29.35 -2.37 1.49
CA GLY A 650 -28.67 -1.46 0.58
C GLY A 650 -27.19 -1.26 0.91
N ARG A 651 -26.78 -1.24 2.18
CA ARG A 651 -25.39 -1.07 2.66
C ARG A 651 -25.25 -1.43 4.13
N ILE A 652 -24.04 -1.68 4.56
CA ILE A 652 -23.71 -2.03 5.94
C ILE A 652 -24.15 -0.96 6.96
N LEU A 653 -24.00 0.34 6.65
CA LEU A 653 -24.37 1.42 7.55
C LEU A 653 -25.89 1.48 7.77
N GLN A 654 -26.69 1.35 6.71
CA GLN A 654 -28.15 1.31 6.80
C GLN A 654 -28.64 0.07 7.55
N TYR A 655 -28.01 -1.08 7.32
CA TYR A 655 -28.28 -2.30 8.08
C TYR A 655 -28.08 -2.07 9.58
N LEU A 656 -26.92 -1.51 9.95
CA LEU A 656 -26.57 -1.23 11.34
C LEU A 656 -27.55 -0.25 12.00
N MET A 657 -27.89 0.83 11.31
CA MET A 657 -28.83 1.83 11.83
C MET A 657 -30.22 1.27 12.06
N ARG A 658 -30.76 0.51 11.10
CA ARG A 658 -32.06 -0.16 11.28
C ARG A 658 -32.03 -1.14 12.45
N LYS A 659 -30.95 -1.92 12.58
CA LYS A 659 -30.77 -2.86 13.68
C LYS A 659 -30.73 -2.14 15.04
N LEU A 660 -29.99 -1.02 15.15
CA LEU A 660 -29.94 -0.22 16.39
C LEU A 660 -31.29 0.39 16.74
N ILE A 661 -32.00 0.96 15.77
CA ILE A 661 -33.32 1.56 15.99
C ILE A 661 -34.32 0.46 16.44
N ASN A 662 -34.30 -0.70 15.82
CA ASN A 662 -35.19 -1.81 16.19
C ASN A 662 -34.85 -2.42 17.56
N SER A 663 -33.57 -2.39 17.97
CA SER A 663 -33.18 -2.87 19.30
C SER A 663 -33.45 -1.86 20.43
N ALA A 664 -33.66 -0.59 20.08
CA ALA A 664 -34.02 0.47 21.05
C ALA A 664 -35.52 0.64 21.27
N ARG A 665 -36.34 -0.01 20.42
CA ARG A 665 -37.78 -0.14 20.53
C ARG A 665 -38.16 -1.39 21.33
#